data_0e8c1acdbc2ce5b695fb634f3f7489dc
#
_entry.id   0e8c1acdbc2ce5b695fb634f3f7489dc
#
_cell.length_a   1.000
_cell.length_b   1.000
_cell.length_c   1.000
_cell.angle_alpha   90.00
_cell.angle_beta   90.00
_cell.angle_gamma   90.00
#
_symmetry.space_group_name_H-M   'P 1'
#
loop_
_entity.id
_entity.type
_entity.pdbx_description
1 polymer ?
#
loop_
_entity_poly.entity_id
_entity_poly.type
_entity_poly.pdbx_seq_one_letter_code
_entity_poly.pdbx_strand_id
1 'polypeptide(L)'
;MARIQGIVLDENAKPVEYVNVKTATTATVTDKNGYYILSIPADTEVTIEFSHTTLRKAVVKVQLKANESFEFNPELKAHEEQLATVVISTKTRARLEGIVNIDPKTIRLNPSANGGVESILKSFGGVSGSDELSTSYSARGGNYDENLVYVNEIEVYRPFLVRSGQQEGLSFTNTDLVSNVDFSAGGFQAKYGDKLSSVLDITYRIPSKFGASLDASLLGGAASVDLVSKDRKWTAVTGFRFRDNSLFVNSKETETNYRPSFVDVQTYVTFTPSIKWQWSFLGNISQNKYDYTPLTRQTNFGTIDDPIALQIFYEGQEKDRYETVFGAFKSEFHATDRFTLKFIGSAYHTVEQEYFDILAQYRLGEVDSNIGSEDFGDVKFTEGIGSQFNHARNDLDALIVNAEIKGIHDISSKMKEEREKNLIEWGIKYTKEDIRDRVVEWEVIDSAGFSINPPRVDLPNNQQPYIPYTGPLVPYQNVRATNYVTIDRLSGYAQWNRKTEIGNSDFAFTAGVRMHQWQVSGDGIDSKSQSVISPRVQFAVKPNRDKDMVFRLSGGLYHQPPFYRELRGADGVVNPNVKAQQAVHIVAGHEYSFTMWNKPFKLVSEAYYKSLTDVNPFTLENVRIRYAANNDAKAFAQGFDMRLNGEFVKGTESWLSFGYLKTEENINDRGYIARPTDQRLKFGILFQDYMEKLPNMKLYLNLVYNTGLPGGSPAYADPYVYQNRLRDYRRADVGFSYVLTENNDKRAEGHWLKRFKDMSIGFEIFNLFDNQNAITNTWVRDVYTKAQYAVPNYLTSRVFNVKFSARL
;
A
#
# COMPACT_ATOMS: atom_id res chain seq x y z
N MET A 1 18.68 -6.52 42.51
CA MET A 1 17.93 -5.68 41.60
C MET A 1 16.55 -6.28 41.40
N ALA A 2 15.50 -5.46 41.32
CA ALA A 2 14.17 -5.83 40.91
C ALA A 2 13.87 -5.14 39.57
N ARG A 3 12.76 -5.45 38.95
CA ARG A 3 12.42 -4.90 37.64
C ARG A 3 10.95 -4.52 37.57
N ILE A 4 10.71 -3.38 36.91
CA ILE A 4 9.36 -2.96 36.55
C ILE A 4 9.26 -2.89 35.02
N GLN A 5 8.14 -3.32 34.48
CA GLN A 5 7.86 -3.30 33.05
C GLN A 5 6.38 -3.04 32.80
N GLY A 6 6.01 -2.64 31.61
CA GLY A 6 4.61 -2.43 31.26
C GLY A 6 4.46 -1.60 29.99
N ILE A 7 3.20 -1.26 29.72
CA ILE A 7 2.82 -0.42 28.57
C ILE A 7 2.27 0.88 29.10
N VAL A 8 2.84 2.01 28.65
CA VAL A 8 2.29 3.34 28.95
C VAL A 8 1.18 3.63 27.94
N LEU A 9 0.01 3.99 28.44
CA LEU A 9 -1.19 4.29 27.66
C LEU A 9 -1.57 5.75 27.81
N ASP A 10 -2.21 6.32 26.81
CA ASP A 10 -2.95 7.59 26.94
C ASP A 10 -4.38 7.35 27.47
N GLU A 11 -5.13 8.43 27.69
CA GLU A 11 -6.53 8.40 28.14
C GLU A 11 -7.48 7.65 27.19
N ASN A 12 -7.06 7.41 25.94
CA ASN A 12 -7.76 6.63 24.93
C ASN A 12 -7.33 5.17 24.89
N ALA A 13 -6.52 4.72 25.87
CA ALA A 13 -5.89 3.41 25.94
C ALA A 13 -4.98 3.10 24.72
N LYS A 14 -4.43 4.14 24.07
CA LYS A 14 -3.46 4.02 23.00
C LYS A 14 -2.05 3.96 23.58
N PRO A 15 -1.18 3.03 23.15
CA PRO A 15 0.21 3.00 23.58
C PRO A 15 0.94 4.30 23.25
N VAL A 16 1.70 4.81 24.21
CA VAL A 16 2.48 6.05 24.07
C VAL A 16 3.96 5.72 23.96
N GLU A 17 4.53 6.02 22.80
CA GLU A 17 5.97 5.88 22.56
C GLU A 17 6.73 7.12 23.08
N TYR A 18 8.02 6.95 23.36
CA TYR A 18 8.92 8.01 23.86
C TYR A 18 8.53 8.63 25.22
N VAL A 19 7.78 7.91 26.04
CA VAL A 19 7.62 8.30 27.44
C VAL A 19 8.94 8.04 28.17
N ASN A 20 9.50 9.07 28.76
CA ASN A 20 10.66 8.89 29.64
C ASN A 20 10.19 8.27 30.96
N VAL A 21 10.69 7.08 31.26
CA VAL A 21 10.44 6.35 32.51
C VAL A 21 11.72 6.39 33.31
N LYS A 22 11.76 7.15 34.39
CA LYS A 22 13.00 7.37 35.15
C LYS A 22 12.84 7.23 36.67
N THR A 23 13.92 6.82 37.29
CA THR A 23 14.16 6.86 38.75
C THR A 23 15.31 7.83 39.04
N ALA A 24 15.72 7.95 40.31
CA ALA A 24 16.88 8.72 40.65
C ALA A 24 18.21 8.17 40.03
N THR A 25 18.25 6.88 39.67
CA THR A 25 19.49 6.20 39.26
C THR A 25 19.43 5.54 37.87
N THR A 26 18.26 5.28 37.37
CA THR A 26 18.03 4.56 36.08
C THR A 26 16.92 5.21 35.26
N ALA A 27 17.04 5.14 33.94
CA ALA A 27 16.01 5.64 33.02
C ALA A 27 15.87 4.72 31.81
N THR A 28 14.67 4.69 31.23
CA THR A 28 14.37 4.05 29.94
C THR A 28 13.32 4.87 29.19
N VAL A 29 13.05 4.53 27.93
CA VAL A 29 12.05 5.19 27.11
C VAL A 29 11.14 4.13 26.51
N THR A 30 9.84 4.40 26.45
CA THR A 30 8.88 3.47 25.81
C THR A 30 9.15 3.32 24.33
N ASP A 31 8.96 2.10 23.81
CA ASP A 31 9.04 1.75 22.40
C ASP A 31 7.75 2.12 21.61
N LYS A 32 7.67 1.70 20.34
CA LYS A 32 6.51 1.93 19.45
C LYS A 32 5.18 1.37 19.99
N ASN A 33 5.25 0.37 20.85
CA ASN A 33 4.11 -0.25 21.50
C ASN A 33 3.83 0.35 22.88
N GLY A 34 4.48 1.46 23.23
CA GLY A 34 4.42 2.05 24.57
C GLY A 34 5.10 1.20 25.66
N TYR A 35 5.81 0.14 25.27
CA TYR A 35 6.41 -0.80 26.21
C TYR A 35 7.72 -0.26 26.79
N TYR A 36 7.90 -0.47 28.11
CA TYR A 36 9.12 -0.13 28.82
C TYR A 36 9.56 -1.23 29.76
N ILE A 37 10.86 -1.28 30.02
CA ILE A 37 11.49 -2.10 31.05
C ILE A 37 12.49 -1.21 31.81
N LEU A 38 12.42 -1.24 33.13
CA LEU A 38 13.31 -0.49 33.99
C LEU A 38 13.81 -1.36 35.15
N SER A 39 15.14 -1.44 35.32
CA SER A 39 15.77 -2.12 36.45
C SER A 39 15.89 -1.15 37.63
N ILE A 40 15.39 -1.55 38.79
CA ILE A 40 15.37 -0.72 39.99
C ILE A 40 16.07 -1.44 41.18
N PRO A 41 16.60 -0.71 42.18
CA PRO A 41 17.06 -1.30 43.41
C PRO A 41 15.99 -2.15 44.10
N ALA A 42 16.38 -3.30 44.62
CA ALA A 42 15.48 -4.15 45.40
C ALA A 42 15.45 -3.74 46.89
N ASP A 43 14.37 -4.10 47.57
CA ASP A 43 14.15 -3.95 49.01
C ASP A 43 14.19 -2.48 49.51
N THR A 44 14.05 -1.52 48.60
CA THR A 44 13.97 -0.08 48.86
C THR A 44 12.77 0.53 48.15
N GLU A 45 12.15 1.57 48.75
CA GLU A 45 11.12 2.33 48.06
C GLU A 45 11.74 3.18 46.93
N VAL A 46 11.32 2.95 45.69
CA VAL A 46 11.81 3.66 44.51
C VAL A 46 10.66 4.45 43.91
N THR A 47 10.90 5.74 43.70
CA THR A 47 9.97 6.61 42.98
C THR A 47 10.28 6.55 41.48
N ILE A 48 9.29 6.18 40.69
CA ILE A 48 9.35 6.11 39.23
C ILE A 48 8.49 7.21 38.62
N GLU A 49 9.08 7.97 37.75
CA GLU A 49 8.46 9.08 37.04
C GLU A 49 8.25 8.72 35.57
N PHE A 50 7.02 8.89 35.08
CA PHE A 50 6.65 8.78 33.67
C PHE A 50 6.40 10.19 33.14
N SER A 51 7.17 10.63 32.19
CA SER A 51 7.05 11.98 31.63
C SER A 51 7.04 11.93 30.09
N HIS A 52 6.12 12.69 29.51
CA HIS A 52 6.00 12.86 28.07
C HIS A 52 5.76 14.34 27.79
N THR A 53 6.19 14.81 26.62
CA THR A 53 6.12 16.25 26.27
C THR A 53 4.70 16.81 26.20
N THR A 54 3.70 15.96 26.01
CA THR A 54 2.30 16.35 25.76
C THR A 54 1.33 15.82 26.81
N LEU A 55 1.78 14.97 27.74
CA LEU A 55 0.94 14.33 28.72
C LEU A 55 1.36 14.71 30.14
N ARG A 56 0.40 14.68 31.08
CA ARG A 56 0.69 14.91 32.49
C ARG A 56 1.65 13.85 32.99
N LYS A 57 2.63 14.32 33.73
CA LYS A 57 3.57 13.49 34.44
C LYS A 57 2.85 12.59 35.46
N ALA A 58 3.13 11.29 35.39
CA ALA A 58 2.68 10.34 36.40
C ALA A 58 3.87 9.93 37.28
N VAL A 59 3.61 9.73 38.54
CA VAL A 59 4.62 9.30 39.52
C VAL A 59 4.06 8.13 40.31
N VAL A 60 4.83 7.05 40.42
CA VAL A 60 4.48 5.88 41.20
C VAL A 60 5.61 5.54 42.16
N LYS A 61 5.28 5.09 43.36
CA LYS A 61 6.24 4.55 44.31
C LYS A 61 6.05 3.05 44.43
N VAL A 62 7.16 2.32 44.30
CA VAL A 62 7.17 0.85 44.36
C VAL A 62 8.31 0.37 45.26
N GLN A 63 8.06 -0.72 45.98
CA GLN A 63 9.06 -1.44 46.73
C GLN A 63 9.00 -2.90 46.35
N LEU A 64 10.03 -3.44 45.70
CA LEU A 64 10.08 -4.78 45.17
C LEU A 64 11.21 -5.59 45.81
N LYS A 65 11.01 -6.88 45.96
CA LYS A 65 12.04 -7.79 46.49
C LYS A 65 13.10 -8.09 45.43
N ALA A 66 14.22 -8.62 45.84
CA ALA A 66 15.28 -9.03 44.96
C ALA A 66 14.79 -10.08 43.94
N ASN A 67 15.05 -9.87 42.66
CA ASN A 67 14.63 -10.69 41.51
C ASN A 67 13.12 -10.69 41.25
N GLU A 68 12.36 -9.80 41.93
CA GLU A 68 10.93 -9.61 41.64
C GLU A 68 10.75 -8.80 40.37
N SER A 69 9.74 -9.18 39.55
CA SER A 69 9.29 -8.46 38.37
C SER A 69 7.87 -7.98 38.59
N PHE A 70 7.68 -6.68 38.47
CA PHE A 70 6.35 -6.04 38.65
C PHE A 70 5.91 -5.41 37.35
N GLU A 71 4.67 -5.67 36.95
CA GLU A 71 4.08 -5.06 35.77
C GLU A 71 3.20 -3.89 36.17
N PHE A 72 3.44 -2.74 35.54
CA PHE A 72 2.69 -1.53 35.75
C PHE A 72 2.40 -0.82 34.43
N ASN A 73 1.13 -0.60 34.15
CA ASN A 73 0.67 0.05 32.90
C ASN A 73 0.03 1.40 33.25
N PRO A 74 0.82 2.50 33.35
CA PRO A 74 0.31 3.81 33.65
C PRO A 74 -0.51 4.37 32.51
N GLU A 75 -1.62 5.02 32.84
CA GLU A 75 -2.40 5.85 31.92
C GLU A 75 -1.99 7.31 32.14
N LEU A 76 -1.44 7.93 31.10
CA LEU A 76 -1.05 9.35 31.12
C LEU A 76 -2.18 10.20 30.56
N LYS A 77 -2.65 11.16 31.35
CA LYS A 77 -3.69 12.10 30.94
C LYS A 77 -3.12 13.32 30.23
N ALA A 78 -3.90 13.91 29.31
CA ALA A 78 -3.52 15.16 28.69
C ALA A 78 -3.41 16.32 29.70
N HIS A 79 -2.57 17.32 29.41
CA HIS A 79 -2.45 18.53 30.25
C HIS A 79 -3.72 19.38 30.13
N GLU A 80 -4.48 19.61 31.23
CA GLU A 80 -5.75 20.32 31.19
C GLU A 80 -5.63 21.86 30.99
N GLU A 81 -4.44 22.42 31.03
CA GLU A 81 -4.27 23.90 30.95
C GLU A 81 -3.95 24.43 29.54
N GLN A 82 -3.82 23.58 28.55
CA GLN A 82 -3.85 23.99 27.15
C GLN A 82 -5.09 23.39 26.51
N LEU A 83 -6.00 24.25 26.03
CA LEU A 83 -7.02 23.94 25.06
C LEU A 83 -6.50 22.79 24.20
N ALA A 84 -7.32 21.72 24.02
CA ALA A 84 -6.95 20.54 23.25
C ALA A 84 -6.39 20.94 21.88
N THR A 85 -5.16 21.34 21.89
CA THR A 85 -4.34 21.49 20.70
C THR A 85 -4.20 20.06 20.24
N VAL A 86 -4.70 19.73 19.06
CA VAL A 86 -4.23 18.54 18.37
C VAL A 86 -2.73 18.74 18.29
N VAL A 87 -2.03 18.18 19.27
CA VAL A 87 -0.59 18.17 19.22
C VAL A 87 -0.33 17.21 18.08
N ILE A 88 0.00 17.77 16.93
CA ILE A 88 0.71 17.06 15.89
C ILE A 88 2.07 16.76 16.52
N SER A 89 2.07 15.89 17.52
CA SER A 89 3.26 15.39 18.17
C SER A 89 3.85 14.36 17.22
N THR A 90 4.43 14.89 16.21
CA THR A 90 5.34 14.14 15.37
C THR A 90 6.49 13.74 16.25
N LYS A 91 6.55 12.46 16.53
CA LYS A 91 7.69 11.82 17.17
C LYS A 91 8.95 12.39 16.54
N THR A 92 9.79 13.06 17.32
CA THR A 92 10.94 13.80 16.79
C THR A 92 11.83 12.91 15.90
N ARG A 93 11.89 11.59 16.20
CA ARG A 93 12.64 10.63 15.41
C ARG A 93 12.03 10.42 14.01
N ALA A 94 10.74 10.16 13.91
CA ALA A 94 10.05 9.98 12.63
C ALA A 94 10.18 11.24 11.74
N ARG A 95 10.08 12.43 12.35
CA ARG A 95 10.32 13.71 11.65
C ARG A 95 11.72 13.80 11.07
N LEU A 96 12.75 13.42 11.84
CA LEU A 96 14.13 13.45 11.37
C LEU A 96 14.42 12.37 10.32
N GLU A 97 13.75 11.23 10.35
CA GLU A 97 13.92 10.13 9.38
C GLU A 97 13.08 10.29 8.10
N GLY A 98 12.24 11.32 8.00
CA GLY A 98 11.36 11.54 6.84
C GLY A 98 10.21 10.54 6.73
N ILE A 99 9.83 9.95 7.85
CA ILE A 99 8.75 8.97 7.93
C ILE A 99 7.42 9.70 8.16
N VAL A 100 6.43 9.38 7.34
CA VAL A 100 5.06 9.84 7.52
C VAL A 100 4.33 8.86 8.41
N ASN A 101 3.98 9.29 9.61
CA ASN A 101 3.16 8.51 10.52
C ASN A 101 1.68 8.79 10.26
N ILE A 102 0.87 7.75 10.10
CA ILE A 102 -0.56 7.83 9.82
C ILE A 102 -1.32 7.23 11.00
N ASP A 103 -2.28 8.00 11.56
CA ASP A 103 -3.13 7.51 12.63
C ASP A 103 -4.11 6.45 12.09
N PRO A 104 -4.12 5.23 12.65
CA PRO A 104 -5.06 4.18 12.27
C PRO A 104 -6.54 4.59 12.38
N LYS A 105 -6.88 5.52 13.29
CA LYS A 105 -8.24 6.06 13.41
C LYS A 105 -8.65 6.78 12.13
N THR A 106 -7.76 7.56 11.54
CA THR A 106 -8.02 8.25 10.27
C THR A 106 -8.26 7.26 9.13
N ILE A 107 -7.54 6.13 9.11
CA ILE A 107 -7.74 5.09 8.10
C ILE A 107 -9.16 4.51 8.17
N ARG A 108 -9.64 4.19 9.37
CA ARG A 108 -10.96 3.59 9.58
C ARG A 108 -12.12 4.54 9.30
N LEU A 109 -11.91 5.83 9.49
CA LEU A 109 -12.93 6.88 9.30
C LEU A 109 -12.98 7.40 7.86
N ASN A 110 -11.94 7.17 7.07
CA ASN A 110 -11.88 7.61 5.67
C ASN A 110 -12.90 6.85 4.81
N PRO A 111 -13.86 7.56 4.16
CA PRO A 111 -14.72 6.92 3.18
C PRO A 111 -13.87 6.47 1.99
N SER A 112 -13.77 5.17 1.78
CA SER A 112 -12.91 4.59 0.76
C SER A 112 -13.50 3.29 0.22
N ALA A 113 -13.48 3.16 -1.09
CA ALA A 113 -13.93 1.97 -1.77
C ALA A 113 -13.15 0.71 -1.36
N ASN A 114 -11.90 0.83 -0.98
CA ASN A 114 -11.04 -0.30 -0.59
C ASN A 114 -10.94 -0.48 0.95
N GLY A 115 -11.00 0.59 1.75
CA GLY A 115 -10.92 0.52 3.21
C GLY A 115 -9.55 0.13 3.79
N GLY A 116 -8.52 -0.02 2.96
CA GLY A 116 -7.15 -0.36 3.38
C GLY A 116 -6.27 0.86 3.69
N VAL A 117 -5.06 0.62 4.21
CA VAL A 117 -4.03 1.65 4.43
C VAL A 117 -3.67 2.34 3.12
N GLU A 118 -3.64 1.59 2.03
CA GLU A 118 -3.27 2.06 0.70
C GLU A 118 -4.22 3.15 0.18
N SER A 119 -5.48 3.13 0.57
CA SER A 119 -6.46 4.14 0.18
C SER A 119 -6.09 5.54 0.69
N ILE A 120 -5.56 5.62 1.91
CA ILE A 120 -5.05 6.88 2.47
C ILE A 120 -3.74 7.29 1.79
N LEU A 121 -2.83 6.34 1.54
CA LEU A 121 -1.60 6.64 0.83
C LEU A 121 -1.88 7.27 -0.54
N LYS A 122 -2.90 6.78 -1.24
CA LYS A 122 -3.33 7.36 -2.53
C LYS A 122 -3.84 8.80 -2.45
N SER A 123 -4.13 9.33 -1.27
CA SER A 123 -4.45 10.76 -1.08
C SER A 123 -3.20 11.64 -0.96
N PHE A 124 -1.98 11.06 -0.86
CA PHE A 124 -0.73 11.82 -0.80
C PHE A 124 -0.25 12.23 -2.20
N GLY A 125 0.40 13.37 -2.31
CA GLY A 125 0.87 13.94 -3.58
C GLY A 125 1.78 13.00 -4.37
N GLY A 126 2.73 12.36 -3.71
CA GLY A 126 3.71 11.45 -4.32
C GLY A 126 3.24 10.01 -4.54
N VAL A 127 1.98 9.69 -4.24
CA VAL A 127 1.46 8.32 -4.33
C VAL A 127 0.26 8.27 -5.25
N SER A 128 0.25 7.41 -6.24
CA SER A 128 -0.85 7.21 -7.17
C SER A 128 -1.33 5.77 -7.21
N GLY A 129 -2.52 5.54 -7.73
CA GLY A 129 -3.09 4.23 -7.99
C GLY A 129 -3.73 4.19 -9.36
N SER A 130 -3.93 3.00 -9.92
CA SER A 130 -4.63 2.80 -11.17
C SER A 130 -6.14 3.06 -11.03
N ASP A 131 -6.70 2.62 -9.92
CA ASP A 131 -8.12 2.77 -9.61
C ASP A 131 -8.37 2.75 -8.09
N GLU A 132 -9.61 2.92 -7.69
CA GLU A 132 -10.06 2.99 -6.30
C GLU A 132 -10.19 1.63 -5.60
N LEU A 133 -10.36 0.56 -6.36
CA LEU A 133 -10.54 -0.80 -5.82
C LEU A 133 -9.22 -1.56 -5.67
N SER A 134 -8.16 -1.09 -6.33
CA SER A 134 -6.82 -1.67 -6.24
C SER A 134 -6.19 -1.42 -4.88
N THR A 135 -5.47 -2.40 -4.34
CA THR A 135 -4.57 -2.26 -3.19
C THR A 135 -3.16 -1.84 -3.61
N SER A 136 -2.83 -1.93 -4.88
CA SER A 136 -1.58 -1.46 -5.44
C SER A 136 -1.49 0.06 -5.45
N TYR A 137 -0.28 0.55 -5.26
CA TYR A 137 0.04 1.97 -5.41
C TYR A 137 1.42 2.15 -6.03
N SER A 138 1.59 3.24 -6.74
CA SER A 138 2.85 3.72 -7.28
C SER A 138 3.36 4.86 -6.40
N ALA A 139 4.60 4.78 -5.94
CA ALA A 139 5.24 5.85 -5.19
C ALA A 139 6.29 6.54 -6.06
N ARG A 140 6.09 7.85 -6.30
CA ARG A 140 7.04 8.70 -7.07
C ARG A 140 7.45 8.06 -8.40
N GLY A 141 6.48 7.63 -9.18
CA GLY A 141 6.67 7.07 -10.52
C GLY A 141 7.25 5.67 -10.59
N GLY A 142 7.41 4.99 -9.47
CA GLY A 142 7.80 3.58 -9.49
C GLY A 142 6.65 2.66 -9.88
N ASN A 143 6.98 1.44 -10.27
CA ASN A 143 6.00 0.41 -10.54
C ASN A 143 5.29 -0.05 -9.24
N TYR A 144 4.11 -0.62 -9.38
CA TYR A 144 3.33 -1.17 -8.25
C TYR A 144 4.09 -2.27 -7.47
N ASP A 145 4.99 -3.00 -8.13
CA ASP A 145 5.81 -4.06 -7.53
C ASP A 145 7.10 -3.54 -6.87
N GLU A 146 7.36 -2.22 -6.89
CA GLU A 146 8.55 -1.60 -6.31
C GLU A 146 8.37 -1.15 -4.84
N ASN A 147 7.32 -1.57 -4.17
CA ASN A 147 6.98 -1.17 -2.81
C ASN A 147 7.22 -2.31 -1.81
N LEU A 148 7.77 -1.96 -0.64
CA LEU A 148 7.94 -2.88 0.49
C LEU A 148 6.79 -2.72 1.49
N VAL A 149 6.31 -3.83 2.01
CA VAL A 149 5.34 -3.84 3.11
C VAL A 149 5.87 -4.72 4.23
N TYR A 150 5.96 -4.16 5.42
CA TYR A 150 6.29 -4.87 6.64
C TYR A 150 5.13 -4.83 7.63
N VAL A 151 4.91 -5.93 8.33
CA VAL A 151 4.03 -6.00 9.49
C VAL A 151 4.83 -6.52 10.67
N ASN A 152 4.98 -5.72 11.71
CA ASN A 152 5.80 -6.03 12.90
C ASN A 152 7.26 -6.46 12.56
N GLU A 153 7.88 -5.75 11.61
CA GLU A 153 9.24 -5.99 11.08
C GLU A 153 9.36 -7.23 10.18
N ILE A 154 8.26 -7.92 9.88
CA ILE A 154 8.20 -9.10 9.01
C ILE A 154 7.74 -8.67 7.63
N GLU A 155 8.51 -8.98 6.60
CA GLU A 155 8.12 -8.71 5.21
C GLU A 155 6.93 -9.58 4.82
N VAL A 156 5.93 -8.97 4.21
CA VAL A 156 4.72 -9.64 3.75
C VAL A 156 4.61 -9.55 2.23
N TYR A 157 4.06 -10.59 1.65
CA TYR A 157 3.94 -10.77 0.21
C TYR A 157 2.48 -10.70 -0.23
N ARG A 158 2.27 -10.52 -1.51
CA ARG A 158 0.95 -10.63 -2.15
C ARG A 158 1.00 -11.65 -3.29
N PRO A 159 -0.15 -12.18 -3.72
CA PRO A 159 -0.21 -13.12 -4.82
C PRO A 159 0.50 -12.61 -6.09
N PHE A 160 1.08 -13.51 -6.86
CA PHE A 160 1.90 -13.17 -8.02
C PHE A 160 1.09 -12.83 -9.28
N LEU A 161 0.00 -13.58 -9.54
CA LEU A 161 -0.78 -13.43 -10.77
C LEU A 161 -1.81 -12.30 -10.69
N VAL A 162 -2.14 -11.80 -9.48
CA VAL A 162 -3.14 -10.76 -9.29
C VAL A 162 -2.89 -9.59 -10.24
N ARG A 163 -3.91 -9.24 -11.00
CA ARG A 163 -3.88 -8.17 -11.99
C ARG A 163 -3.77 -6.83 -11.31
N SER A 164 -2.64 -6.15 -11.52
CA SER A 164 -2.44 -4.79 -11.01
C SER A 164 -3.42 -3.85 -11.70
N GLY A 165 -4.32 -3.25 -10.93
CA GLY A 165 -5.17 -2.17 -11.42
C GLY A 165 -6.63 -2.52 -11.67
N GLN A 166 -7.07 -3.75 -11.54
CA GLN A 166 -8.50 -4.07 -11.62
C GLN A 166 -9.10 -4.25 -10.23
N GLN A 167 -8.82 -5.35 -9.58
CA GLN A 167 -9.19 -5.60 -8.19
C GLN A 167 -8.21 -6.62 -7.62
N GLU A 168 -7.51 -6.25 -6.57
CA GLU A 168 -6.46 -7.09 -6.02
C GLU A 168 -6.86 -7.79 -4.73
N GLY A 169 -8.12 -7.67 -4.36
CA GLY A 169 -8.62 -8.24 -3.13
C GLY A 169 -8.40 -7.37 -1.90
N LEU A 170 -8.40 -7.99 -0.73
CA LEU A 170 -8.05 -7.31 0.51
C LEU A 170 -6.54 -7.10 0.58
N SER A 171 -6.13 -5.90 1.03
CA SER A 171 -4.75 -5.67 1.46
C SER A 171 -4.38 -6.70 2.52
N PHE A 172 -3.09 -7.12 2.55
CA PHE A 172 -2.59 -7.95 3.65
C PHE A 172 -2.90 -7.32 5.00
N THR A 173 -2.77 -5.99 5.09
CA THR A 173 -2.98 -5.27 6.35
C THR A 173 -4.43 -5.26 6.78
N ASN A 174 -4.74 -5.86 7.91
CA ASN A 174 -6.02 -5.67 8.57
C ASN A 174 -5.98 -4.41 9.43
N THR A 175 -6.67 -3.35 9.00
CA THR A 175 -6.67 -2.04 9.64
C THR A 175 -7.21 -2.04 11.06
N ASP A 176 -8.05 -3.03 11.42
CA ASP A 176 -8.55 -3.18 12.79
C ASP A 176 -7.51 -3.70 13.77
N LEU A 177 -6.44 -4.31 13.28
CA LEU A 177 -5.34 -4.80 14.11
C LEU A 177 -4.21 -3.77 14.28
N VAL A 178 -4.22 -2.69 13.53
CA VAL A 178 -3.12 -1.72 13.42
C VAL A 178 -3.07 -0.76 14.60
N SER A 179 -1.88 -0.56 15.15
CA SER A 179 -1.56 0.50 16.13
C SER A 179 -0.76 1.65 15.53
N ASN A 180 0.07 1.37 14.50
CA ASN A 180 0.92 2.38 13.87
C ASN A 180 1.14 2.07 12.39
N VAL A 181 1.24 3.12 11.58
CA VAL A 181 1.59 3.04 10.15
C VAL A 181 2.65 4.07 9.85
N ASP A 182 3.80 3.61 9.43
CA ASP A 182 4.94 4.43 9.02
C ASP A 182 5.16 4.26 7.51
N PHE A 183 5.15 5.37 6.77
CA PHE A 183 5.34 5.38 5.32
C PHE A 183 6.52 6.25 4.89
N SER A 184 7.33 5.75 3.97
CA SER A 184 8.44 6.48 3.34
C SER A 184 8.41 6.29 1.83
N ALA A 185 8.33 7.41 1.08
CA ALA A 185 8.33 7.42 -0.38
C ALA A 185 9.72 7.71 -0.95
N GLY A 186 10.65 6.77 -0.78
CA GLY A 186 12.04 6.89 -1.25
C GLY A 186 12.99 7.49 -0.21
N GLY A 187 14.28 7.37 -0.46
CA GLY A 187 15.31 7.82 0.48
C GLY A 187 15.37 7.02 1.79
N PHE A 188 14.79 5.85 1.87
CA PHE A 188 14.68 5.03 3.08
C PHE A 188 16.00 4.34 3.46
N GLN A 189 16.11 3.96 4.75
CA GLN A 189 17.31 3.41 5.39
C GLN A 189 17.74 2.04 4.83
N ALA A 190 19.01 1.64 5.08
CA ALA A 190 19.56 0.37 4.60
C ALA A 190 18.94 -0.88 5.24
N LYS A 191 18.33 -0.77 6.42
CA LYS A 191 17.59 -1.86 7.08
C LYS A 191 16.39 -2.35 6.27
N TYR A 192 15.82 -1.48 5.46
CA TYR A 192 14.72 -1.84 4.57
C TYR A 192 15.25 -2.40 3.25
N GLY A 193 14.62 -3.46 2.77
CA GLY A 193 15.14 -4.34 1.73
C GLY A 193 15.14 -3.77 0.32
N ASP A 194 14.94 -4.57 -0.60
CA ASP A 194 15.42 -4.64 -1.96
C ASP A 194 14.32 -4.23 -2.94
N LYS A 195 13.81 -3.00 -2.79
CA LYS A 195 12.81 -2.35 -3.65
C LYS A 195 13.22 -0.91 -3.98
N LEU A 196 12.63 -0.32 -5.02
CA LEU A 196 13.06 0.95 -5.59
C LEU A 196 12.19 2.14 -5.20
N SER A 197 10.99 1.97 -4.62
CA SER A 197 10.06 3.09 -4.53
C SER A 197 9.65 3.50 -3.14
N SER A 198 9.08 2.61 -2.34
CA SER A 198 8.61 2.98 -1.01
C SER A 198 8.69 1.86 0.01
N VAL A 199 8.52 2.25 1.26
CA VAL A 199 8.38 1.34 2.40
C VAL A 199 7.13 1.71 3.19
N LEU A 200 6.31 0.71 3.49
CA LEU A 200 5.17 0.76 4.37
C LEU A 200 5.45 -0.18 5.55
N ASP A 201 5.70 0.39 6.72
CA ASP A 201 6.03 -0.34 7.97
C ASP A 201 4.86 -0.23 8.93
N ILE A 202 4.20 -1.34 9.18
CA ILE A 202 2.95 -1.43 9.94
C ILE A 202 3.21 -2.17 11.24
N THR A 203 2.65 -1.65 12.32
CA THR A 203 2.70 -2.30 13.62
C THR A 203 1.30 -2.70 14.05
N TYR A 204 1.07 -3.97 14.33
CA TYR A 204 -0.16 -4.44 14.96
C TYR A 204 -0.13 -4.18 16.45
N ARG A 205 -1.31 -3.93 17.05
CA ARG A 205 -1.40 -3.62 18.46
C ARG A 205 -1.12 -4.84 19.34
N ILE A 206 -0.54 -4.57 20.48
CA ILE A 206 -0.43 -5.52 21.58
C ILE A 206 -1.51 -5.12 22.60
N PRO A 207 -2.56 -5.93 22.78
CA PRO A 207 -3.67 -5.55 23.66
C PRO A 207 -3.26 -5.57 25.14
N SER A 208 -3.76 -4.60 25.90
CA SER A 208 -3.56 -4.49 27.36
C SER A 208 -4.75 -5.01 28.17
N LYS A 209 -5.90 -5.18 27.52
CA LYS A 209 -7.15 -5.69 28.11
C LYS A 209 -7.98 -6.41 27.05
N PHE A 210 -8.99 -7.14 27.46
CA PHE A 210 -9.99 -7.69 26.55
C PHE A 210 -10.67 -6.58 25.78
N GLY A 211 -10.84 -6.80 24.47
CA GLY A 211 -11.58 -5.92 23.58
C GLY A 211 -12.17 -6.70 22.42
N ALA A 212 -13.16 -6.13 21.77
CA ALA A 212 -13.74 -6.67 20.55
C ALA A 212 -14.22 -5.53 19.65
N SER A 213 -14.15 -5.73 18.35
CA SER A 213 -14.74 -4.81 17.38
C SER A 213 -15.59 -5.56 16.36
N LEU A 214 -16.60 -4.88 15.86
CA LEU A 214 -17.46 -5.33 14.77
C LEU A 214 -17.72 -4.15 13.85
N ASP A 215 -17.38 -4.31 12.59
CA ASP A 215 -17.71 -3.40 11.51
C ASP A 215 -18.55 -4.17 10.47
N ALA A 216 -19.70 -3.62 10.09
CA ALA A 216 -20.59 -4.23 9.09
C ALA A 216 -21.05 -3.16 8.09
N SER A 217 -21.10 -3.51 6.82
CA SER A 217 -21.56 -2.64 5.75
C SER A 217 -22.20 -3.43 4.62
N LEU A 218 -22.78 -2.74 3.63
CA LEU A 218 -23.31 -3.40 2.43
C LEU A 218 -22.20 -4.04 1.57
N LEU A 219 -20.94 -3.67 1.81
CA LEU A 219 -19.77 -4.18 1.09
C LEU A 219 -19.08 -5.35 1.82
N GLY A 220 -19.57 -5.74 2.99
CA GLY A 220 -18.99 -6.79 3.79
C GLY A 220 -18.87 -6.44 5.27
N GLY A 221 -18.02 -7.15 5.99
CA GLY A 221 -17.83 -6.94 7.41
C GLY A 221 -16.47 -7.36 7.91
N ALA A 222 -16.12 -6.85 9.09
CA ALA A 222 -14.90 -7.18 9.81
C ALA A 222 -15.20 -7.35 11.29
N ALA A 223 -14.50 -8.26 11.94
CA ALA A 223 -14.56 -8.45 13.39
C ALA A 223 -13.15 -8.64 13.94
N SER A 224 -12.87 -8.09 15.11
CA SER A 224 -11.62 -8.39 15.80
C SER A 224 -11.83 -8.64 17.28
N VAL A 225 -10.92 -9.42 17.86
CA VAL A 225 -10.92 -9.76 19.29
C VAL A 225 -9.53 -9.59 19.85
N ASP A 226 -9.44 -8.92 20.97
CA ASP A 226 -8.25 -8.69 21.77
C ASP A 226 -8.31 -9.60 23.01
N LEU A 227 -7.29 -10.41 23.20
CA LEU A 227 -7.20 -11.36 24.30
C LEU A 227 -5.92 -11.08 25.11
N VAL A 228 -6.07 -11.15 26.43
CA VAL A 228 -4.94 -10.98 27.35
C VAL A 228 -5.07 -12.02 28.46
N SER A 229 -4.01 -12.77 28.74
CA SER A 229 -3.98 -13.72 29.85
C SER A 229 -3.99 -13.01 31.22
N LYS A 230 -4.43 -13.68 32.27
CA LYS A 230 -4.47 -13.12 33.63
C LYS A 230 -3.11 -12.69 34.13
N ASP A 231 -2.05 -13.41 33.77
CA ASP A 231 -0.66 -13.09 34.10
C ASP A 231 -0.02 -12.09 33.09
N ARG A 232 -0.81 -11.65 32.08
CA ARG A 232 -0.40 -10.72 31.01
C ARG A 232 0.82 -11.16 30.18
N LYS A 233 1.24 -12.41 30.33
CA LYS A 233 2.36 -12.94 29.54
C LYS A 233 1.95 -13.25 28.10
N TRP A 234 0.70 -13.60 27.88
CA TRP A 234 0.13 -13.88 26.57
C TRP A 234 -0.82 -12.78 26.18
N THR A 235 -0.62 -12.26 24.98
CA THR A 235 -1.61 -11.41 24.33
C THR A 235 -1.88 -11.91 22.91
N ALA A 236 -3.09 -11.72 22.44
CA ALA A 236 -3.45 -12.06 21.07
C ALA A 236 -4.42 -11.01 20.52
N VAL A 237 -4.24 -10.65 19.27
CA VAL A 237 -5.22 -9.92 18.49
C VAL A 237 -5.53 -10.73 17.25
N THR A 238 -6.82 -11.02 17.04
CA THR A 238 -7.29 -11.80 15.89
C THR A 238 -8.37 -11.03 15.17
N GLY A 239 -8.28 -10.96 13.85
CA GLY A 239 -9.24 -10.28 12.99
C GLY A 239 -9.73 -11.18 11.88
N PHE A 240 -11.00 -11.05 11.57
CA PHE A 240 -11.69 -11.66 10.43
C PHE A 240 -12.19 -10.55 9.52
N ARG A 241 -12.05 -10.69 8.20
CA ARG A 241 -12.65 -9.80 7.22
C ARG A 241 -13.31 -10.59 6.10
N PHE A 242 -14.47 -10.10 5.70
CA PHE A 242 -15.16 -10.51 4.48
C PHE A 242 -15.54 -9.27 3.68
N ARG A 243 -15.33 -9.31 2.36
CA ARG A 243 -15.71 -8.24 1.48
C ARG A 243 -16.25 -8.78 0.17
N ASP A 244 -17.29 -8.14 -0.33
CA ASP A 244 -17.88 -8.36 -1.65
C ASP A 244 -17.98 -7.00 -2.37
N ASN A 245 -17.25 -6.88 -3.48
CA ASN A 245 -17.23 -5.64 -4.26
C ASN A 245 -18.25 -5.63 -5.41
N SER A 246 -19.14 -6.61 -5.49
CA SER A 246 -20.16 -6.69 -6.57
C SER A 246 -21.00 -5.43 -6.66
N LEU A 247 -21.30 -4.77 -5.52
CA LEU A 247 -22.05 -3.53 -5.50
C LEU A 247 -21.35 -2.37 -6.22
N PHE A 248 -20.02 -2.36 -6.27
CA PHE A 248 -19.26 -1.34 -6.99
C PHE A 248 -19.25 -1.55 -8.50
N VAL A 249 -19.17 -2.81 -8.93
CA VAL A 249 -18.85 -3.16 -10.32
C VAL A 249 -20.08 -3.57 -11.14
N ASN A 250 -21.18 -3.95 -10.49
CA ASN A 250 -22.43 -4.34 -11.15
C ASN A 250 -23.44 -3.21 -11.12
N SER A 251 -23.10 -2.06 -11.69
CA SER A 251 -24.05 -0.98 -11.92
C SER A 251 -24.73 -1.14 -13.28
N LYS A 252 -25.84 -0.41 -13.48
CA LYS A 252 -26.53 -0.36 -14.79
C LYS A 252 -25.63 0.17 -15.90
N GLU A 253 -24.68 1.02 -15.55
CA GLU A 253 -23.78 1.66 -16.51
C GLU A 253 -22.60 0.78 -16.90
N THR A 254 -22.18 -0.16 -16.03
CA THR A 254 -21.08 -1.10 -16.32
C THR A 254 -21.57 -2.36 -17.02
N GLU A 255 -22.87 -2.70 -16.89
CA GLU A 255 -23.51 -3.89 -17.51
C GLU A 255 -22.65 -5.16 -17.41
N THR A 256 -22.12 -5.42 -16.21
CA THR A 256 -21.26 -6.59 -15.95
C THR A 256 -21.87 -7.49 -14.89
N ASN A 257 -21.67 -8.79 -14.99
CA ASN A 257 -21.92 -9.73 -13.90
C ASN A 257 -20.56 -10.17 -13.33
N TYR A 258 -20.03 -9.36 -12.43
CA TYR A 258 -18.74 -9.55 -11.81
C TYR A 258 -18.88 -9.66 -10.29
N ARG A 259 -18.35 -10.74 -9.70
CA ARG A 259 -18.50 -11.06 -8.28
C ARG A 259 -17.13 -11.26 -7.61
N PRO A 260 -16.43 -10.17 -7.31
CA PRO A 260 -15.19 -10.24 -6.56
C PRO A 260 -15.48 -10.38 -5.07
N SER A 261 -15.06 -11.47 -4.47
CA SER A 261 -15.24 -11.74 -3.04
C SER A 261 -13.93 -12.12 -2.37
N PHE A 262 -13.75 -11.64 -1.15
CA PHE A 262 -12.52 -11.75 -0.40
C PHE A 262 -12.80 -12.13 1.04
N VAL A 263 -12.02 -13.05 1.58
CA VAL A 263 -12.07 -13.42 2.98
C VAL A 263 -10.65 -13.61 3.53
N ASP A 264 -10.42 -13.14 4.74
CA ASP A 264 -9.20 -13.46 5.47
C ASP A 264 -9.40 -13.57 6.98
N VAL A 265 -8.51 -14.32 7.60
CA VAL A 265 -8.32 -14.40 9.04
C VAL A 265 -6.87 -14.11 9.35
N GLN A 266 -6.64 -13.18 10.27
CA GLN A 266 -5.29 -12.84 10.72
C GLN A 266 -5.21 -12.92 12.24
N THR A 267 -4.06 -13.33 12.73
CA THR A 267 -3.78 -13.34 14.18
C THR A 267 -2.36 -12.87 14.43
N TYR A 268 -2.20 -12.06 15.48
CA TYR A 268 -0.91 -11.71 16.03
C TYR A 268 -0.89 -12.02 17.52
N VAL A 269 -0.03 -12.95 17.90
CA VAL A 269 0.09 -13.45 19.27
C VAL A 269 1.46 -13.03 19.80
N THR A 270 1.52 -12.52 21.04
CA THR A 270 2.77 -12.28 21.72
C THR A 270 2.83 -13.07 23.02
N PHE A 271 4.03 -13.54 23.37
CA PHE A 271 4.32 -14.23 24.61
C PHE A 271 5.62 -13.72 25.20
N THR A 272 5.57 -13.25 26.43
CA THR A 272 6.71 -12.74 27.18
C THR A 272 7.05 -13.69 28.35
N PRO A 273 7.78 -14.80 28.08
CA PRO A 273 8.11 -15.78 29.13
C PRO A 273 8.98 -15.20 30.22
N SER A 274 9.84 -14.26 29.87
CA SER A 274 10.72 -13.56 30.79
C SER A 274 11.04 -12.15 30.25
N ILE A 275 11.66 -11.35 31.07
CA ILE A 275 12.06 -9.99 30.77
C ILE A 275 13.07 -9.90 29.59
N LYS A 276 13.82 -11.00 29.39
CA LYS A 276 14.84 -11.06 28.33
C LYS A 276 14.27 -11.58 27.00
N TRP A 277 13.10 -12.22 27.02
CA TRP A 277 12.54 -12.87 25.86
C TRP A 277 11.13 -12.39 25.60
N GLN A 278 10.90 -12.00 24.35
CA GLN A 278 9.55 -11.81 23.79
C GLN A 278 9.45 -12.63 22.51
N TRP A 279 8.42 -13.45 22.43
CA TRP A 279 8.10 -14.23 21.25
C TRP A 279 6.82 -13.70 20.62
N SER A 280 6.76 -13.71 19.31
CA SER A 280 5.53 -13.34 18.62
C SER A 280 5.29 -14.23 17.41
N PHE A 281 4.03 -14.44 17.11
CA PHE A 281 3.57 -15.19 15.94
C PHE A 281 2.57 -14.34 15.16
N LEU A 282 2.78 -14.22 13.85
CA LEU A 282 1.86 -13.59 12.90
C LEU A 282 1.37 -14.66 11.94
N GLY A 283 0.05 -14.86 11.85
CA GLY A 283 -0.59 -15.78 10.93
C GLY A 283 -1.63 -15.10 10.05
N ASN A 284 -1.75 -15.53 8.80
CA ASN A 284 -2.78 -15.11 7.86
C ASN A 284 -3.22 -16.30 7.00
N ILE A 285 -4.52 -16.42 6.79
CA ILE A 285 -5.12 -17.30 5.79
C ILE A 285 -6.11 -16.43 5.01
N SER A 286 -5.98 -16.41 3.68
CA SER A 286 -6.85 -15.61 2.83
C SER A 286 -7.25 -16.34 1.56
N GLN A 287 -8.43 -16.00 1.05
CA GLN A 287 -8.95 -16.46 -0.23
C GLN A 287 -9.57 -15.29 -0.97
N ASN A 288 -9.13 -15.09 -2.21
CA ASN A 288 -9.70 -14.13 -3.14
C ASN A 288 -10.31 -14.88 -4.32
N LYS A 289 -11.55 -14.55 -4.68
CA LYS A 289 -12.29 -15.13 -5.81
C LYS A 289 -12.81 -14.04 -6.71
N TYR A 290 -12.70 -14.28 -8.00
CA TYR A 290 -13.21 -13.42 -9.05
C TYR A 290 -14.00 -14.27 -10.04
N ASP A 291 -15.32 -14.15 -9.99
CA ASP A 291 -16.20 -14.76 -10.96
C ASP A 291 -16.71 -13.65 -11.87
N TYR A 292 -16.40 -13.72 -13.16
CA TYR A 292 -16.79 -12.74 -14.16
C TYR A 292 -17.49 -13.40 -15.35
N THR A 293 -18.68 -12.93 -15.64
CA THR A 293 -19.43 -13.30 -16.84
C THR A 293 -19.71 -12.01 -17.60
N PRO A 294 -19.02 -11.75 -18.71
CA PRO A 294 -19.24 -10.55 -19.48
C PRO A 294 -20.65 -10.53 -20.06
N LEU A 295 -21.29 -9.36 -20.06
CA LEU A 295 -22.60 -9.14 -20.65
C LEU A 295 -22.43 -8.36 -21.95
N THR A 296 -23.33 -8.59 -22.88
CA THR A 296 -23.45 -7.79 -24.09
C THR A 296 -23.59 -6.32 -23.73
N ARG A 297 -22.77 -5.48 -24.31
CA ARG A 297 -22.76 -4.05 -24.03
C ARG A 297 -22.62 -3.20 -25.29
N GLN A 298 -23.12 -1.99 -25.20
CA GLN A 298 -22.91 -0.94 -26.19
C GLN A 298 -22.23 0.23 -25.51
N THR A 299 -21.16 0.73 -26.11
CA THR A 299 -20.43 1.91 -25.63
C THR A 299 -20.41 2.94 -26.74
N ASN A 300 -20.97 4.12 -26.49
CA ASN A 300 -20.93 5.24 -27.41
C ASN A 300 -19.69 6.10 -27.10
N PHE A 301 -18.97 6.52 -28.13
CA PHE A 301 -17.76 7.31 -28.06
C PHE A 301 -17.63 8.19 -29.32
N GLY A 302 -16.52 8.92 -29.47
CA GLY A 302 -16.33 9.85 -30.58
C GLY A 302 -16.61 11.29 -30.20
N THR A 303 -16.98 12.11 -31.17
CA THR A 303 -17.35 13.53 -31.00
C THR A 303 -18.85 13.72 -31.11
N ILE A 304 -19.33 14.94 -30.85
CA ILE A 304 -20.74 15.29 -31.05
C ILE A 304 -21.12 15.23 -32.55
N ASP A 305 -20.15 15.57 -33.40
CA ASP A 305 -20.35 15.58 -34.86
C ASP A 305 -20.17 14.20 -35.50
N ASP A 306 -19.46 13.29 -34.81
CA ASP A 306 -19.17 11.93 -35.28
C ASP A 306 -19.27 10.94 -34.13
N PRO A 307 -20.47 10.69 -33.62
CA PRO A 307 -20.71 9.74 -32.54
C PRO A 307 -20.76 8.31 -33.09
N ILE A 308 -19.92 7.45 -32.46
CA ILE A 308 -19.77 6.05 -32.85
C ILE A 308 -20.22 5.15 -31.71
N ALA A 309 -20.87 4.03 -32.02
CA ALA A 309 -21.22 2.97 -31.07
C ALA A 309 -20.40 1.72 -31.35
N LEU A 310 -19.79 1.19 -30.30
CA LEU A 310 -19.24 -0.16 -30.28
C LEU A 310 -20.20 -1.06 -29.54
N GLN A 311 -20.76 -2.06 -30.23
CA GLN A 311 -21.56 -3.11 -29.60
C GLN A 311 -20.75 -4.39 -29.56
N ILE A 312 -20.67 -5.01 -28.35
CA ILE A 312 -19.94 -6.25 -28.12
C ILE A 312 -20.90 -7.28 -27.53
N PHE A 313 -21.00 -8.42 -28.21
CA PHE A 313 -21.70 -9.60 -27.73
C PHE A 313 -20.68 -10.54 -27.08
N TYR A 314 -20.87 -10.86 -25.83
CA TYR A 314 -19.97 -11.73 -25.10
C TYR A 314 -20.60 -13.08 -24.81
N GLU A 315 -19.78 -14.12 -24.91
CA GLU A 315 -20.07 -15.45 -24.38
C GLU A 315 -18.88 -15.96 -23.60
N GLY A 316 -19.14 -16.70 -22.52
CA GLY A 316 -18.07 -17.30 -21.73
C GLY A 316 -18.00 -16.79 -20.30
N GLN A 317 -16.90 -17.09 -19.63
CA GLN A 317 -16.69 -16.79 -18.22
C GLN A 317 -15.20 -16.71 -17.87
N GLU A 318 -14.93 -16.00 -16.78
CA GLU A 318 -13.62 -15.99 -16.12
C GLU A 318 -13.80 -16.37 -14.65
N LYS A 319 -12.88 -17.21 -14.15
CA LYS A 319 -12.84 -17.64 -12.74
C LYS A 319 -11.40 -17.62 -12.26
N ASP A 320 -11.09 -16.64 -11.42
CA ASP A 320 -9.79 -16.54 -10.81
C ASP A 320 -9.88 -16.85 -9.33
N ARG A 321 -8.90 -17.57 -8.80
CA ARG A 321 -8.82 -17.94 -7.40
C ARG A 321 -7.39 -17.79 -6.90
N TYR A 322 -7.24 -17.14 -5.76
CA TYR A 322 -5.97 -16.96 -5.08
C TYR A 322 -6.12 -17.37 -3.62
N GLU A 323 -5.41 -18.39 -3.22
CA GLU A 323 -5.42 -18.93 -1.85
C GLU A 323 -4.04 -18.74 -1.24
N THR A 324 -3.99 -18.10 -0.08
CA THR A 324 -2.73 -17.73 0.57
C THR A 324 -2.73 -18.18 2.02
N VAL A 325 -1.62 -18.78 2.43
CA VAL A 325 -1.32 -19.09 3.83
C VAL A 325 0.03 -18.46 4.18
N PHE A 326 0.04 -17.68 5.26
CA PHE A 326 1.26 -17.04 5.76
C PHE A 326 1.41 -17.29 7.24
N GLY A 327 2.61 -17.64 7.66
CA GLY A 327 2.98 -17.79 9.05
C GLY A 327 4.38 -17.23 9.30
N ALA A 328 4.53 -16.49 10.41
CA ALA A 328 5.83 -15.96 10.82
C ALA A 328 6.00 -16.03 12.33
N PHE A 329 7.19 -16.39 12.75
CA PHE A 329 7.61 -16.41 14.14
C PHE A 329 8.78 -15.44 14.35
N LYS A 330 8.68 -14.61 15.38
CA LYS A 330 9.75 -13.68 15.78
C LYS A 330 10.11 -13.91 17.24
N SER A 331 11.38 -14.01 17.53
CA SER A 331 11.95 -14.11 18.88
C SER A 331 12.88 -12.93 19.13
N GLU A 332 12.57 -12.10 20.12
CA GLU A 332 13.40 -10.99 20.54
C GLU A 332 14.10 -11.34 21.86
N PHE A 333 15.41 -11.23 21.87
CA PHE A 333 16.26 -11.48 23.03
C PHE A 333 16.98 -10.21 23.43
N HIS A 334 16.60 -9.67 24.58
CA HIS A 334 17.30 -8.56 25.22
C HIS A 334 18.47 -9.10 26.03
N ALA A 335 19.61 -9.30 25.38
CA ALA A 335 20.82 -9.83 26.04
C ALA A 335 21.31 -8.89 27.16
N THR A 336 21.24 -7.57 26.89
CA THR A 336 21.52 -6.49 27.85
C THR A 336 20.54 -5.34 27.57
N ASP A 337 20.52 -4.32 28.43
CA ASP A 337 19.70 -3.10 28.19
C ASP A 337 20.15 -2.34 26.92
N ARG A 338 21.31 -2.70 26.34
CA ARG A 338 21.92 -2.04 25.17
C ARG A 338 22.06 -2.94 23.94
N PHE A 339 21.78 -4.22 24.10
CA PHE A 339 21.90 -5.15 22.97
C PHE A 339 20.65 -6.02 22.87
N THR A 340 19.97 -5.90 21.73
CA THR A 340 18.83 -6.73 21.37
C THR A 340 19.16 -7.56 20.14
N LEU A 341 18.86 -8.83 20.20
CA LEU A 341 18.98 -9.78 19.09
C LEU A 341 17.57 -10.26 18.72
N LYS A 342 17.28 -10.32 17.42
CA LYS A 342 15.99 -10.78 16.90
C LYS A 342 16.21 -11.90 15.90
N PHE A 343 15.41 -12.96 16.02
CA PHE A 343 15.34 -14.08 15.09
C PHE A 343 13.93 -14.07 14.46
N ILE A 344 13.84 -14.10 13.14
CA ILE A 344 12.59 -14.08 12.41
C ILE A 344 12.59 -15.22 11.40
N GLY A 345 11.58 -16.07 11.45
CA GLY A 345 11.31 -17.07 10.45
C GLY A 345 9.91 -16.88 9.87
N SER A 346 9.75 -16.95 8.55
CA SER A 346 8.45 -16.86 7.92
C SER A 346 8.30 -17.81 6.73
N ALA A 347 7.07 -18.21 6.48
CA ALA A 347 6.68 -18.98 5.30
C ALA A 347 5.42 -18.37 4.68
N TYR A 348 5.47 -18.15 3.38
CA TYR A 348 4.37 -17.68 2.56
C TYR A 348 4.12 -18.71 1.48
N HIS A 349 2.90 -19.23 1.39
CA HIS A 349 2.46 -20.15 0.36
C HIS A 349 1.23 -19.61 -0.34
N THR A 350 1.23 -19.61 -1.66
CA THR A 350 0.10 -19.20 -2.47
C THR A 350 -0.16 -20.19 -3.59
N VAL A 351 -1.44 -20.49 -3.80
CA VAL A 351 -1.93 -21.26 -4.95
C VAL A 351 -2.87 -20.34 -5.72
N GLU A 352 -2.56 -20.16 -7.00
CA GLU A 352 -3.19 -19.16 -7.84
C GLU A 352 -3.67 -19.80 -9.15
N GLN A 353 -4.89 -19.48 -9.53
CA GLN A 353 -5.54 -20.00 -10.74
C GLN A 353 -6.19 -18.84 -11.48
N GLU A 354 -5.93 -18.74 -12.78
CA GLU A 354 -6.62 -17.81 -13.67
C GLU A 354 -7.15 -18.59 -14.87
N TYR A 355 -8.46 -18.79 -14.89
CA TYR A 355 -9.14 -19.59 -15.92
C TYR A 355 -10.19 -18.76 -16.61
N PHE A 356 -10.02 -18.50 -17.89
CA PHE A 356 -11.03 -17.84 -18.69
C PHE A 356 -11.21 -18.43 -20.08
N ASP A 357 -12.44 -18.39 -20.55
CA ASP A 357 -12.86 -18.64 -21.92
C ASP A 357 -13.85 -17.53 -22.25
N ILE A 358 -13.44 -16.57 -23.06
CA ILE A 358 -14.26 -15.41 -23.42
C ILE A 358 -14.24 -15.22 -24.93
N LEU A 359 -15.40 -15.39 -25.54
CA LEU A 359 -15.67 -15.02 -26.91
C LEU A 359 -16.34 -13.65 -26.94
N ALA A 360 -15.77 -12.72 -27.68
CA ALA A 360 -16.34 -11.40 -27.94
C ALA A 360 -16.60 -11.26 -29.44
N GLN A 361 -17.83 -11.00 -29.84
CA GLN A 361 -18.19 -10.57 -31.19
C GLN A 361 -18.55 -9.10 -31.16
N TYR A 362 -18.01 -8.30 -32.04
CA TYR A 362 -18.16 -6.86 -32.00
C TYR A 362 -18.43 -6.24 -33.37
N ARG A 363 -19.19 -5.14 -33.33
CA ARG A 363 -19.50 -4.31 -34.49
C ARG A 363 -19.46 -2.84 -34.13
N LEU A 364 -19.07 -2.03 -35.10
CA LEU A 364 -19.12 -0.57 -35.02
C LEU A 364 -20.29 -0.03 -35.82
N GLY A 365 -20.90 1.03 -35.36
CA GLY A 365 -21.98 1.74 -36.06
C GLY A 365 -21.93 3.24 -35.76
N GLU A 366 -22.53 4.00 -36.70
CA GLU A 366 -22.72 5.43 -36.49
C GLU A 366 -24.03 5.67 -35.73
N VAL A 367 -23.98 6.57 -34.76
CA VAL A 367 -25.15 6.98 -33.95
C VAL A 367 -25.80 8.17 -34.65
N ASP A 368 -27.12 8.12 -34.89
CA ASP A 368 -27.85 9.29 -35.40
C ASP A 368 -27.85 10.41 -34.34
N SER A 369 -27.08 11.46 -34.59
CA SER A 369 -26.95 12.63 -33.74
C SER A 369 -27.92 13.78 -34.08
N ASN A 370 -28.76 13.61 -35.12
CA ASN A 370 -29.68 14.62 -35.53
C ASN A 370 -30.90 14.70 -34.58
N ILE A 371 -30.92 15.69 -33.71
CA ILE A 371 -31.97 15.92 -32.72
C ILE A 371 -33.40 16.03 -33.36
N GLY A 372 -33.50 16.37 -34.64
CA GLY A 372 -34.77 16.45 -35.40
C GLY A 372 -35.15 15.16 -36.12
N SER A 373 -34.37 14.11 -36.04
CA SER A 373 -34.65 12.81 -36.65
C SER A 373 -35.53 11.96 -35.74
N GLU A 374 -36.45 11.16 -36.35
CA GLU A 374 -37.18 10.11 -35.62
C GLU A 374 -36.25 9.01 -35.12
N ASP A 375 -35.08 8.85 -35.76
CA ASP A 375 -34.07 7.86 -35.46
C ASP A 375 -32.98 8.42 -34.46
N PHE A 376 -33.21 9.58 -33.83
CA PHE A 376 -32.21 10.19 -32.91
C PHE A 376 -31.75 9.21 -31.82
N GLY A 377 -30.44 8.95 -31.78
CA GLY A 377 -29.81 8.01 -30.83
C GLY A 377 -29.78 6.56 -31.33
N ASP A 378 -30.45 6.24 -32.44
CA ASP A 378 -30.37 4.90 -33.06
C ASP A 378 -28.99 4.68 -33.71
N VAL A 379 -28.57 3.44 -33.74
CA VAL A 379 -27.26 3.05 -34.27
C VAL A 379 -27.43 2.35 -35.62
N LYS A 380 -26.80 2.92 -36.62
CA LYS A 380 -26.68 2.27 -37.94
C LYS A 380 -25.38 1.50 -37.99
N PHE A 381 -25.43 0.17 -37.77
CA PHE A 381 -24.24 -0.66 -37.83
C PHE A 381 -23.80 -0.81 -39.28
N THR A 382 -22.59 -0.34 -39.54
CA THR A 382 -21.88 -0.57 -40.78
C THR A 382 -21.37 -2.01 -40.84
N GLU A 383 -21.12 -2.52 -42.01
CA GLU A 383 -20.70 -3.91 -42.23
C GLU A 383 -19.41 -4.24 -41.47
N GLY A 384 -19.27 -5.49 -41.10
CA GLY A 384 -18.07 -6.05 -40.50
C GLY A 384 -18.28 -6.50 -39.03
N ILE A 385 -18.41 -7.79 -38.82
CA ILE A 385 -18.48 -8.43 -37.53
C ILE A 385 -17.10 -9.01 -37.26
N GLY A 386 -16.38 -8.47 -36.29
CA GLY A 386 -15.14 -9.06 -35.80
C GLY A 386 -15.42 -9.99 -34.62
N SER A 387 -14.54 -10.94 -34.38
CA SER A 387 -14.58 -11.77 -33.18
C SER A 387 -13.19 -11.97 -32.59
N GLN A 388 -13.17 -12.14 -31.27
CA GLN A 388 -11.97 -12.41 -30.51
C GLN A 388 -12.29 -13.51 -29.51
N PHE A 389 -11.48 -14.54 -29.46
CA PHE A 389 -11.59 -15.60 -28.46
C PHE A 389 -10.32 -15.67 -27.64
N ASN A 390 -10.47 -15.47 -26.33
CA ASN A 390 -9.41 -15.51 -25.33
C ASN A 390 -9.56 -16.75 -24.46
N HIS A 391 -8.47 -17.47 -24.30
CA HIS A 391 -8.40 -18.65 -23.45
C HIS A 391 -7.19 -18.58 -22.52
N ALA A 392 -7.39 -18.91 -21.24
CA ALA A 392 -6.28 -19.13 -20.32
C ALA A 392 -6.56 -20.27 -19.33
N ARG A 393 -5.47 -20.94 -18.97
CA ARG A 393 -5.39 -21.92 -17.88
C ARG A 393 -4.03 -21.76 -17.22
N ASN A 394 -3.96 -20.73 -16.35
CA ASN A 394 -2.74 -20.40 -15.61
C ASN A 394 -2.85 -20.96 -14.21
N ASP A 395 -1.87 -21.72 -13.81
CA ASP A 395 -1.72 -22.28 -12.47
C ASP A 395 -0.35 -21.89 -11.92
N LEU A 396 -0.33 -21.31 -10.71
CA LEU A 396 0.89 -20.99 -10.00
C LEU A 396 0.83 -21.52 -8.58
N ASP A 397 1.88 -22.22 -8.16
CA ASP A 397 2.10 -22.67 -6.78
C ASP A 397 3.46 -22.12 -6.34
N ALA A 398 3.47 -21.28 -5.31
CA ALA A 398 4.69 -20.63 -4.85
C ALA A 398 4.83 -20.71 -3.34
N LEU A 399 6.01 -21.15 -2.91
CA LEU A 399 6.42 -21.18 -1.52
C LEU A 399 7.64 -20.28 -1.31
N ILE A 400 7.54 -19.31 -0.41
CA ILE A 400 8.64 -18.43 0.01
C ILE A 400 8.93 -18.67 1.48
N VAL A 401 10.16 -19.07 1.80
CA VAL A 401 10.61 -19.27 3.18
C VAL A 401 11.73 -18.30 3.50
N ASN A 402 11.64 -17.63 4.63
CA ASN A 402 12.66 -16.68 5.10
C ASN A 402 13.18 -17.07 6.47
N ALA A 403 14.49 -16.86 6.66
CA ALA A 403 15.15 -16.89 7.96
C ALA A 403 16.00 -15.63 8.11
N GLU A 404 15.80 -14.86 9.18
CA GLU A 404 16.46 -13.57 9.38
C GLU A 404 16.95 -13.42 10.80
N ILE A 405 18.15 -12.84 10.96
CA ILE A 405 18.72 -12.44 12.24
C ILE A 405 19.02 -10.95 12.19
N LYS A 406 18.58 -10.21 13.21
CA LYS A 406 18.84 -8.77 13.36
C LYS A 406 19.47 -8.49 14.71
N GLY A 407 20.44 -7.56 14.76
CA GLY A 407 21.06 -7.06 15.97
C GLY A 407 20.94 -5.55 16.08
N ILE A 408 20.65 -5.07 17.29
CA ILE A 408 20.57 -3.64 17.61
C ILE A 408 21.51 -3.40 18.80
N HIS A 409 22.53 -2.57 18.61
CA HIS A 409 23.48 -2.17 19.64
C HIS A 409 23.30 -0.69 19.94
N ASP A 410 22.93 -0.37 21.17
CA ASP A 410 22.95 1.01 21.69
C ASP A 410 24.34 1.31 22.25
N ILE A 411 25.12 2.09 21.53
CA ILE A 411 26.45 2.54 21.90
C ILE A 411 26.47 3.98 22.44
N SER A 412 25.30 4.50 22.85
CA SER A 412 25.17 5.84 23.43
C SER A 412 25.97 5.99 24.71
N SER A 413 26.52 7.20 24.97
CA SER A 413 27.20 7.52 26.20
C SER A 413 26.24 7.61 27.38
N LYS A 414 26.50 6.95 28.50
CA LYS A 414 25.64 7.00 29.70
C LYS A 414 25.45 8.41 30.26
N MET A 415 26.43 9.31 30.05
CA MET A 415 26.38 10.69 30.56
C MET A 415 25.54 11.65 29.69
N LYS A 416 25.16 11.24 28.47
CA LYS A 416 24.49 12.08 27.47
C LYS A 416 23.26 11.42 26.85
N GLU A 417 22.73 10.34 27.44
CA GLU A 417 21.62 9.53 26.86
C GLU A 417 20.38 10.32 26.54
N GLU A 418 20.14 11.44 27.22
CA GLU A 418 18.98 12.33 26.91
C GLU A 418 19.18 13.15 25.63
N ARG A 419 20.41 13.46 25.22
CA ARG A 419 20.76 14.36 24.12
C ARG A 419 21.43 13.68 22.93
N GLU A 420 22.07 12.54 23.17
CA GLU A 420 22.79 11.79 22.15
C GLU A 420 22.29 10.35 22.10
N LYS A 421 21.92 9.88 20.92
CA LYS A 421 21.62 8.46 20.69
C LYS A 421 22.47 7.94 19.54
N ASN A 422 23.16 6.82 19.78
CA ASN A 422 24.01 6.13 18.81
C ASN A 422 23.59 4.66 18.74
N LEU A 423 23.12 4.24 17.59
CA LEU A 423 22.67 2.87 17.37
C LEU A 423 23.44 2.27 16.18
N ILE A 424 23.90 1.05 16.34
CA ILE A 424 24.34 0.21 15.23
C ILE A 424 23.30 -0.88 15.07
N GLU A 425 22.73 -0.95 13.86
CA GLU A 425 21.75 -1.96 13.47
C GLU A 425 22.33 -2.79 12.32
N TRP A 426 22.17 -4.09 12.39
CA TRP A 426 22.59 -5.01 11.36
C TRP A 426 21.61 -6.18 11.22
N GLY A 427 21.60 -6.80 10.06
CA GLY A 427 20.79 -7.99 9.84
C GLY A 427 21.29 -8.82 8.67
N ILE A 428 20.97 -10.10 8.70
CA ILE A 428 21.25 -11.08 7.65
C ILE A 428 19.95 -11.85 7.43
N LYS A 429 19.54 -11.98 6.19
CA LYS A 429 18.32 -12.69 5.77
C LYS A 429 18.64 -13.67 4.65
N TYR A 430 18.21 -14.90 4.81
CA TYR A 430 18.16 -15.90 3.76
C TYR A 430 16.70 -16.10 3.32
N THR A 431 16.47 -16.16 2.01
CA THR A 431 15.16 -16.41 1.41
C THR A 431 15.29 -17.51 0.39
N LYS A 432 14.41 -18.48 0.44
CA LYS A 432 14.25 -19.51 -0.59
C LYS A 432 12.85 -19.41 -1.18
N GLU A 433 12.79 -19.29 -2.51
CA GLU A 433 11.54 -19.28 -3.27
C GLU A 433 11.49 -20.56 -4.11
N ASP A 434 10.42 -21.34 -4.01
CA ASP A 434 10.12 -22.51 -4.84
C ASP A 434 8.84 -22.18 -5.61
N ILE A 435 8.92 -22.11 -6.94
CA ILE A 435 7.83 -21.63 -7.78
C ILE A 435 7.59 -22.62 -8.91
N ARG A 436 6.34 -23.02 -9.02
CA ARG A 436 5.81 -23.90 -10.07
C ARG A 436 4.75 -23.13 -10.83
N ASP A 437 5.04 -22.77 -12.05
CA ASP A 437 4.18 -21.92 -12.86
C ASP A 437 3.89 -22.61 -14.21
N ARG A 438 2.61 -22.77 -14.47
CA ARG A 438 2.10 -23.27 -15.75
C ARG A 438 1.28 -22.18 -16.41
N VAL A 439 1.72 -21.74 -17.57
CA VAL A 439 1.05 -20.74 -18.38
C VAL A 439 0.52 -21.39 -19.64
N VAL A 440 -0.77 -21.30 -19.87
CA VAL A 440 -1.43 -21.69 -21.12
C VAL A 440 -2.37 -20.56 -21.48
N GLU A 441 -1.97 -19.72 -22.40
CA GLU A 441 -2.77 -18.60 -22.89
C GLU A 441 -2.74 -18.60 -24.41
N TRP A 442 -3.89 -18.42 -25.04
CA TRP A 442 -3.95 -18.17 -26.46
C TRP A 442 -5.14 -17.26 -26.80
N GLU A 443 -4.97 -16.53 -27.89
CA GLU A 443 -5.95 -15.61 -28.43
C GLU A 443 -6.10 -15.85 -29.92
N VAL A 444 -7.33 -15.93 -30.39
CA VAL A 444 -7.69 -15.99 -31.81
C VAL A 444 -8.51 -14.75 -32.13
N ILE A 445 -8.13 -14.07 -33.19
CA ILE A 445 -8.85 -12.88 -33.67
C ILE A 445 -9.29 -13.19 -35.10
N ASP A 446 -10.60 -13.12 -35.33
CA ASP A 446 -11.18 -13.05 -36.68
C ASP A 446 -11.49 -11.59 -37.03
N SER A 447 -10.64 -11.01 -37.84
CA SER A 447 -10.78 -9.63 -38.26
C SER A 447 -11.59 -9.58 -39.58
N ALA A 448 -12.90 -9.90 -39.52
CA ALA A 448 -13.78 -9.71 -40.67
C ALA A 448 -13.95 -8.22 -41.04
N GLY A 449 -12.91 -7.47 -40.93
CA GLY A 449 -12.82 -6.08 -41.34
C GLY A 449 -12.32 -5.12 -40.27
N PHE A 450 -12.48 -5.38 -38.98
CA PHE A 450 -11.89 -4.59 -37.90
C PHE A 450 -11.47 -5.49 -36.74
N SER A 451 -10.57 -5.02 -35.92
CA SER A 451 -10.04 -5.76 -34.77
C SER A 451 -9.96 -4.88 -33.54
N ILE A 452 -10.25 -5.43 -32.36
CA ILE A 452 -10.06 -4.77 -31.07
C ILE A 452 -8.58 -4.47 -30.85
N ASN A 453 -7.72 -5.39 -31.27
CA ASN A 453 -6.28 -5.21 -31.27
C ASN A 453 -5.81 -4.92 -32.70
N PRO A 454 -4.88 -3.98 -32.92
CA PRO A 454 -4.35 -3.76 -34.24
C PRO A 454 -3.72 -5.06 -34.76
N PRO A 455 -3.91 -5.41 -36.00
CA PRO A 455 -3.26 -6.59 -36.58
C PRO A 455 -1.75 -6.42 -36.49
N ARG A 456 -1.05 -7.52 -36.24
CA ARG A 456 0.42 -7.54 -36.27
C ARG A 456 0.90 -7.12 -37.66
N VAL A 457 2.01 -6.35 -37.71
CA VAL A 457 2.58 -5.83 -38.95
C VAL A 457 2.95 -6.93 -39.93
N ASP A 458 3.32 -8.09 -39.43
CA ASP A 458 3.69 -9.28 -40.20
C ASP A 458 2.50 -10.10 -40.70
N LEU A 459 1.27 -9.76 -40.33
CA LEU A 459 0.07 -10.47 -40.79
C LEU A 459 -0.48 -9.85 -42.09
N PRO A 460 -0.97 -10.70 -43.02
CA PRO A 460 -1.53 -10.25 -44.30
C PRO A 460 -2.70 -9.25 -44.18
N ASN A 461 -3.39 -9.26 -43.03
CA ASN A 461 -4.59 -8.48 -42.77
C ASN A 461 -4.35 -6.98 -42.62
N ASN A 462 -3.11 -6.53 -42.60
CA ASN A 462 -2.78 -5.12 -42.49
C ASN A 462 -2.79 -4.38 -43.82
N GLN A 463 -3.05 -5.07 -44.93
CA GLN A 463 -3.06 -4.50 -46.27
C GLN A 463 -4.41 -3.85 -46.61
N GLN A 464 -4.36 -2.88 -47.52
CA GLN A 464 -5.52 -2.15 -48.02
C GLN A 464 -5.65 -2.18 -49.52
N PRO A 465 -6.86 -2.37 -50.08
CA PRO A 465 -8.11 -2.67 -49.37
C PRO A 465 -8.07 -3.98 -48.63
N TYR A 466 -8.90 -4.12 -47.58
CA TYR A 466 -8.93 -5.33 -46.77
C TYR A 466 -9.37 -6.53 -47.63
N ILE A 467 -8.55 -7.57 -47.63
CA ILE A 467 -8.87 -8.86 -48.24
C ILE A 467 -9.08 -9.87 -47.10
N PRO A 468 -10.29 -10.44 -46.92
CA PRO A 468 -10.49 -11.43 -45.88
C PRO A 468 -9.49 -12.57 -45.98
N TYR A 469 -8.91 -12.91 -44.83
CA TYR A 469 -8.00 -14.07 -44.76
C TYR A 469 -8.84 -15.33 -44.86
N THR A 470 -8.56 -16.16 -45.88
CA THR A 470 -9.31 -17.38 -46.14
C THR A 470 -8.57 -18.64 -45.66
N GLY A 471 -7.42 -18.49 -45.04
CA GLY A 471 -6.64 -19.58 -44.45
C GLY A 471 -7.20 -20.06 -43.11
N PRO A 472 -6.59 -21.09 -42.52
CA PRO A 472 -6.96 -21.54 -41.16
C PRO A 472 -6.69 -20.46 -40.15
N LEU A 473 -7.57 -20.35 -39.12
CA LEU A 473 -7.37 -19.43 -37.99
C LEU A 473 -6.06 -19.79 -37.29
N VAL A 474 -5.18 -18.80 -37.22
CA VAL A 474 -3.91 -18.90 -36.49
C VAL A 474 -4.04 -18.11 -35.19
N PRO A 475 -3.59 -18.63 -34.04
CA PRO A 475 -3.59 -17.87 -32.82
C PRO A 475 -2.83 -16.55 -32.99
N TYR A 476 -3.46 -15.45 -32.62
CA TYR A 476 -2.83 -14.13 -32.56
C TYR A 476 -1.75 -14.10 -31.49
N GLN A 477 -2.03 -14.76 -30.37
CA GLN A 477 -1.09 -15.06 -29.31
C GLN A 477 -1.20 -16.53 -28.93
N ASN A 478 -0.08 -17.17 -28.63
CA ASN A 478 -0.03 -18.51 -28.07
C ASN A 478 1.18 -18.61 -27.15
N VAL A 479 0.90 -18.68 -25.85
CA VAL A 479 1.91 -18.83 -24.81
C VAL A 479 1.68 -20.17 -24.12
N ARG A 480 2.68 -21.04 -24.12
CA ARG A 480 2.67 -22.31 -23.38
C ARG A 480 4.02 -22.51 -22.73
N ALA A 481 4.03 -22.43 -21.41
CA ALA A 481 5.23 -22.63 -20.62
C ALA A 481 4.93 -23.38 -19.33
N THR A 482 5.88 -24.17 -18.88
CA THR A 482 5.87 -24.77 -17.56
C THR A 482 7.24 -24.53 -16.95
N ASN A 483 7.25 -23.78 -15.84
CA ASN A 483 8.47 -23.35 -15.19
C ASN A 483 8.54 -23.94 -13.78
N TYR A 484 9.65 -24.59 -13.45
CA TYR A 484 10.02 -25.01 -12.12
C TYR A 484 11.27 -24.23 -11.72
N VAL A 485 11.10 -23.23 -10.86
CA VAL A 485 12.15 -22.26 -10.54
C VAL A 485 12.38 -22.19 -9.03
N THR A 486 13.64 -22.31 -8.64
CA THR A 486 14.09 -22.03 -7.29
C THR A 486 14.96 -20.79 -7.30
N ILE A 487 14.67 -19.84 -6.40
CA ILE A 487 15.49 -18.65 -6.19
C ILE A 487 16.01 -18.66 -4.76
N ASP A 488 17.32 -18.72 -4.61
CA ASP A 488 18.01 -18.59 -3.33
C ASP A 488 18.55 -17.16 -3.20
N ARG A 489 18.26 -16.50 -2.08
CA ARG A 489 18.67 -15.12 -1.83
C ARG A 489 19.36 -15.00 -0.48
N LEU A 490 20.50 -14.35 -0.46
CA LEU A 490 21.19 -13.93 0.77
C LEU A 490 21.31 -12.42 0.77
N SER A 491 20.74 -11.75 1.76
CA SER A 491 20.88 -10.31 1.92
C SER A 491 21.34 -9.95 3.32
N GLY A 492 22.06 -8.85 3.43
CA GLY A 492 22.50 -8.34 4.71
C GLY A 492 22.65 -6.83 4.69
N TYR A 493 22.55 -6.21 5.85
CA TYR A 493 22.77 -4.78 6.01
C TYR A 493 23.50 -4.48 7.30
N ALA A 494 24.18 -3.33 7.29
CA ALA A 494 24.70 -2.69 8.48
C ALA A 494 24.45 -1.18 8.36
N GLN A 495 23.98 -0.56 9.43
CA GLN A 495 23.76 0.88 9.47
C GLN A 495 24.09 1.47 10.84
N TRP A 496 24.53 2.71 10.82
CA TRP A 496 24.78 3.52 11.98
C TRP A 496 23.82 4.70 12.01
N ASN A 497 23.08 4.82 13.11
CA ASN A 497 22.13 5.91 13.36
C ASN A 497 22.68 6.75 14.50
N ARG A 498 22.85 8.03 14.28
CA ARG A 498 23.27 8.99 15.29
C ARG A 498 22.29 10.15 15.37
N LYS A 499 21.81 10.40 16.58
CA LYS A 499 21.12 11.64 16.95
C LYS A 499 22.00 12.39 17.94
N THR A 500 22.23 13.67 17.76
CA THR A 500 23.03 14.52 18.62
C THR A 500 22.52 15.94 18.60
N GLU A 501 22.79 16.70 19.64
CA GLU A 501 22.53 18.12 19.75
C GLU A 501 23.83 18.90 19.57
N ILE A 502 23.86 19.87 18.66
CA ILE A 502 24.98 20.76 18.40
C ILE A 502 24.48 22.21 18.46
N GLY A 503 24.98 22.98 19.42
CA GLY A 503 24.57 24.39 19.62
C GLY A 503 23.05 24.52 19.80
N ASN A 504 22.42 23.65 20.58
CA ASN A 504 20.97 23.51 20.83
C ASN A 504 20.11 23.14 19.59
N SER A 505 20.72 22.73 18.47
CA SER A 505 19.98 22.22 17.31
C SER A 505 20.07 20.69 17.30
N ASP A 506 18.96 20.00 16.98
CA ASP A 506 18.96 18.55 16.82
C ASP A 506 19.48 18.16 15.45
N PHE A 507 20.45 17.24 15.41
CA PHE A 507 20.98 16.62 14.21
C PHE A 507 20.71 15.13 14.25
N ALA A 508 20.29 14.58 13.12
CA ALA A 508 20.23 13.15 12.91
C ALA A 508 21.00 12.76 11.65
N PHE A 509 21.73 11.69 11.76
CA PHE A 509 22.53 11.12 10.67
C PHE A 509 22.34 9.61 10.66
N THR A 510 22.10 9.06 9.48
CA THR A 510 22.05 7.61 9.24
C THR A 510 22.92 7.30 8.03
N ALA A 511 23.88 6.39 8.20
CA ALA A 511 24.65 5.84 7.10
C ALA A 511 24.58 4.32 7.16
N GLY A 512 24.38 3.69 6.03
CA GLY A 512 24.30 2.24 5.99
C GLY A 512 24.63 1.68 4.61
N VAL A 513 24.92 0.41 4.58
CA VAL A 513 25.16 -0.37 3.38
C VAL A 513 24.32 -1.63 3.43
N ARG A 514 23.78 -2.02 2.29
CA ARG A 514 23.08 -3.28 2.09
C ARG A 514 23.72 -4.05 0.95
N MET A 515 23.86 -5.35 1.12
CA MET A 515 24.31 -6.29 0.10
C MET A 515 23.18 -7.29 -0.17
N HIS A 516 23.02 -7.68 -1.42
CA HIS A 516 22.11 -8.73 -1.83
C HIS A 516 22.79 -9.62 -2.86
N GLN A 517 22.74 -10.92 -2.65
CA GLN A 517 23.16 -11.95 -3.57
C GLN A 517 22.00 -12.89 -3.83
N TRP A 518 21.78 -13.26 -5.09
CA TRP A 518 20.73 -14.22 -5.46
C TRP A 518 21.21 -15.15 -6.55
N GLN A 519 20.57 -16.30 -6.62
CA GLN A 519 20.81 -17.35 -7.59
C GLN A 519 19.48 -17.90 -8.06
N VAL A 520 19.30 -17.93 -9.38
CA VAL A 520 18.13 -18.53 -10.03
C VAL A 520 18.54 -19.89 -10.57
N SER A 521 17.76 -20.94 -10.29
CA SER A 521 17.98 -22.30 -10.75
C SER A 521 16.63 -22.96 -11.06
N GLY A 522 16.63 -24.06 -11.80
CA GLY A 522 15.43 -24.80 -12.18
C GLY A 522 15.64 -25.75 -13.31
N ASP A 523 14.57 -26.42 -13.74
CA ASP A 523 14.62 -27.35 -14.86
C ASP A 523 14.91 -26.62 -16.17
N GLY A 524 16.03 -27.00 -16.83
CA GLY A 524 16.48 -26.37 -18.08
C GLY A 524 17.05 -24.95 -17.90
N ILE A 525 17.27 -24.50 -16.66
CA ILE A 525 17.84 -23.20 -16.34
C ILE A 525 19.29 -23.38 -15.87
N ASP A 526 20.23 -22.78 -16.61
CA ASP A 526 21.61 -22.69 -16.15
C ASP A 526 21.68 -21.75 -14.91
N SER A 527 22.15 -22.30 -13.80
CA SER A 527 22.23 -21.56 -12.53
C SER A 527 23.21 -20.41 -12.63
N LYS A 528 22.76 -19.20 -12.29
CA LYS A 528 23.57 -17.98 -12.30
C LYS A 528 23.41 -17.22 -11.00
N SER A 529 24.56 -16.92 -10.37
CA SER A 529 24.60 -16.06 -9.18
C SER A 529 24.92 -14.62 -9.56
N GLN A 530 24.20 -13.69 -8.93
CA GLN A 530 24.40 -12.25 -9.09
C GLN A 530 24.46 -11.57 -7.71
N SER A 531 25.14 -10.43 -7.62
CA SER A 531 25.21 -9.67 -6.38
C SER A 531 25.24 -8.17 -6.62
N VAL A 532 24.71 -7.39 -5.63
CA VAL A 532 24.67 -5.93 -5.67
C VAL A 532 24.94 -5.34 -4.27
N ILE A 533 25.42 -4.10 -4.25
CA ILE A 533 25.71 -3.36 -3.01
C ILE A 533 25.01 -2.00 -3.09
N SER A 534 24.33 -1.61 -2.01
CA SER A 534 23.44 -0.43 -1.92
C SER A 534 23.82 0.45 -0.73
N PRO A 535 24.77 1.38 -0.87
CA PRO A 535 25.07 2.40 0.15
C PRO A 535 23.95 3.44 0.21
N ARG A 536 23.58 3.86 1.42
CA ARG A 536 22.50 4.84 1.67
C ARG A 536 22.90 5.78 2.81
N VAL A 537 22.48 7.05 2.69
CA VAL A 537 22.74 8.07 3.71
C VAL A 537 21.52 8.96 3.89
N GLN A 538 21.26 9.34 5.13
CA GLN A 538 20.24 10.33 5.50
C GLN A 538 20.85 11.34 6.47
N PHE A 539 20.50 12.59 6.30
CA PHE A 539 20.88 13.68 7.17
C PHE A 539 19.65 14.53 7.46
N ALA A 540 19.49 14.94 8.71
CA ALA A 540 18.44 15.86 9.09
C ALA A 540 18.91 16.84 10.15
N VAL A 541 18.36 18.04 10.12
CA VAL A 541 18.60 19.09 11.11
C VAL A 541 17.29 19.75 11.50
N LYS A 542 17.10 19.88 12.82
CA LYS A 542 16.07 20.71 13.43
C LYS A 542 16.76 21.88 14.13
N PRO A 543 16.86 23.07 13.47
CA PRO A 543 17.48 24.23 14.08
C PRO A 543 16.73 24.69 15.34
N ASN A 544 17.46 25.09 16.37
CA ASN A 544 16.88 25.75 17.54
C ASN A 544 16.52 27.20 17.19
N ARG A 545 15.31 27.42 16.73
CA ARG A 545 14.76 28.74 16.37
C ARG A 545 13.32 28.84 16.85
N ASP A 546 12.77 30.04 16.88
CA ASP A 546 11.36 30.31 17.22
C ASP A 546 10.36 29.55 16.31
N LYS A 547 10.82 29.17 15.10
CA LYS A 547 10.03 28.42 14.14
C LYS A 547 10.41 26.94 14.19
N ASP A 548 9.43 26.07 14.41
CA ASP A 548 9.64 24.62 14.42
C ASP A 548 9.76 24.07 12.98
N MET A 549 11.00 23.97 12.53
CA MET A 549 11.37 23.50 11.18
C MET A 549 12.30 22.31 11.25
N VAL A 550 12.16 21.40 10.28
CA VAL A 550 13.11 20.30 10.04
C VAL A 550 13.49 20.30 8.57
N PHE A 551 14.78 20.18 8.31
CA PHE A 551 15.35 20.01 6.96
C PHE A 551 15.96 18.62 6.87
N ARG A 552 15.73 17.95 5.76
CA ARG A 552 16.22 16.58 5.49
C ARG A 552 16.88 16.51 4.13
N LEU A 553 17.91 15.68 4.05
CA LEU A 553 18.52 15.26 2.79
C LEU A 553 18.81 13.77 2.88
N SER A 554 18.30 13.02 1.93
CA SER A 554 18.57 11.58 1.84
C SER A 554 18.96 11.19 0.43
N GLY A 555 19.83 10.19 0.32
CA GLY A 555 20.26 9.70 -0.96
C GLY A 555 20.94 8.34 -0.84
N GLY A 556 21.09 7.69 -1.96
CA GLY A 556 21.74 6.41 -2.01
C GLY A 556 21.47 5.62 -3.26
N LEU A 557 22.06 4.46 -3.29
CA LEU A 557 21.89 3.47 -4.33
C LEU A 557 20.92 2.40 -3.85
N TYR A 558 19.94 2.11 -4.68
CA TYR A 558 18.88 1.13 -4.41
C TYR A 558 18.87 0.11 -5.52
N HIS A 559 18.80 -1.17 -5.17
CA HIS A 559 18.65 -2.24 -6.14
C HIS A 559 17.40 -3.05 -5.83
N GLN A 560 16.75 -3.51 -6.88
CA GLN A 560 15.68 -4.49 -6.81
C GLN A 560 16.10 -5.72 -7.61
N PRO A 561 16.59 -6.80 -6.95
CA PRO A 561 16.76 -8.08 -7.59
C PRO A 561 15.43 -8.55 -8.18
N PRO A 562 15.44 -9.21 -9.37
CA PRO A 562 14.22 -9.59 -10.03
C PRO A 562 13.44 -10.60 -9.17
N PHE A 563 12.14 -10.38 -9.00
CA PHE A 563 11.23 -11.40 -8.50
C PHE A 563 10.70 -12.26 -9.67
N TYR A 564 10.03 -13.35 -9.37
CA TYR A 564 9.70 -14.36 -10.38
C TYR A 564 9.04 -13.79 -11.65
N ARG A 565 8.05 -12.91 -11.54
CA ARG A 565 7.37 -12.34 -12.72
C ARG A 565 8.29 -11.48 -13.60
N GLU A 566 9.29 -10.82 -13.02
CA GLU A 566 10.28 -10.05 -13.77
C GLU A 566 11.25 -10.95 -14.55
N LEU A 567 11.39 -12.22 -14.17
CA LEU A 567 12.19 -13.21 -14.87
C LEU A 567 11.44 -13.84 -16.06
N ARG A 568 10.11 -13.81 -16.07
CA ARG A 568 9.27 -14.43 -17.06
C ARG A 568 8.96 -13.48 -18.22
N GLY A 569 9.44 -13.82 -19.43
CA GLY A 569 9.18 -13.07 -20.65
C GLY A 569 7.73 -13.20 -21.17
N ALA A 570 7.43 -12.47 -22.23
CA ALA A 570 6.12 -12.51 -22.89
C ALA A 570 5.78 -13.87 -23.49
N ASP A 571 6.79 -14.67 -23.81
CA ASP A 571 6.70 -16.07 -24.28
C ASP A 571 6.45 -17.09 -23.14
N GLY A 572 6.40 -16.61 -21.89
CA GLY A 572 6.26 -17.43 -20.69
C GLY A 572 7.56 -18.08 -20.21
N VAL A 573 8.68 -17.94 -20.94
CA VAL A 573 9.96 -18.55 -20.59
C VAL A 573 10.71 -17.70 -19.57
N VAL A 574 11.37 -18.37 -18.63
CA VAL A 574 12.17 -17.71 -17.59
C VAL A 574 13.57 -17.37 -18.10
N ASN A 575 13.94 -16.08 -17.99
CA ASN A 575 15.31 -15.62 -18.26
C ASN A 575 16.09 -15.43 -16.95
N PRO A 576 17.02 -16.32 -16.59
CA PRO A 576 17.81 -16.22 -15.37
C PRO A 576 18.85 -15.09 -15.41
N ASN A 577 19.06 -14.46 -16.57
CA ASN A 577 20.05 -13.40 -16.78
C ASN A 577 19.53 -12.00 -16.46
N VAL A 578 18.25 -11.84 -16.15
CA VAL A 578 17.70 -10.56 -15.73
C VAL A 578 18.47 -10.05 -14.52
N LYS A 579 18.98 -8.82 -14.63
CA LYS A 579 19.76 -8.14 -13.60
C LYS A 579 18.83 -7.46 -12.59
N ALA A 580 19.38 -7.11 -11.43
CA ALA A 580 18.71 -6.19 -10.54
C ALA A 580 18.55 -4.82 -11.21
N GLN A 581 17.34 -4.28 -11.15
CA GLN A 581 17.11 -2.89 -11.51
C GLN A 581 17.78 -1.99 -10.46
N GLN A 582 18.39 -0.90 -10.89
CA GLN A 582 19.12 0.02 -10.03
C GLN A 582 18.49 1.42 -10.07
N ALA A 583 18.43 2.08 -8.93
CA ALA A 583 18.03 3.48 -8.83
C ALA A 583 18.96 4.27 -7.91
N VAL A 584 19.37 5.45 -8.36
CA VAL A 584 20.00 6.47 -7.51
C VAL A 584 18.92 7.43 -7.05
N HIS A 585 18.72 7.56 -5.74
CA HIS A 585 17.77 8.51 -5.17
C HIS A 585 18.47 9.71 -4.56
N ILE A 586 17.88 10.89 -4.75
CA ILE A 586 18.17 12.12 -4.02
C ILE A 586 16.83 12.72 -3.60
N VAL A 587 16.62 12.90 -2.30
CA VAL A 587 15.38 13.47 -1.75
C VAL A 587 15.74 14.58 -0.76
N ALA A 588 15.24 15.80 -1.01
CA ALA A 588 15.34 16.93 -0.11
C ALA A 588 13.97 17.23 0.50
N GLY A 589 13.88 17.23 1.82
CA GLY A 589 12.64 17.43 2.56
C GLY A 589 12.69 18.63 3.50
N HIS A 590 11.57 19.31 3.62
CA HIS A 590 11.34 20.40 4.56
C HIS A 590 10.03 20.17 5.29
N GLU A 591 10.03 20.36 6.61
CA GLU A 591 8.84 20.32 7.45
C GLU A 591 8.78 21.59 8.26
N TYR A 592 7.60 22.22 8.34
CA TYR A 592 7.34 23.43 9.08
C TYR A 592 6.05 23.31 9.87
N SER A 593 6.15 23.35 11.21
CA SER A 593 5.00 23.39 12.10
C SER A 593 4.73 24.84 12.51
N PHE A 594 3.48 25.27 12.39
CA PHE A 594 3.06 26.63 12.67
C PHE A 594 1.62 26.70 13.18
N THR A 595 1.24 27.84 13.72
CA THR A 595 -0.13 28.09 14.15
C THR A 595 -0.82 29.00 13.14
N MET A 596 -2.00 28.61 12.68
CA MET A 596 -2.88 29.41 11.84
C MET A 596 -4.29 29.35 12.43
N TRP A 597 -4.98 30.49 12.54
CA TRP A 597 -6.30 30.60 13.21
C TRP A 597 -6.32 30.04 14.66
N ASN A 598 -5.23 30.23 15.40
CA ASN A 598 -5.01 29.64 16.73
C ASN A 598 -5.09 28.11 16.78
N LYS A 599 -4.81 27.44 15.67
CA LYS A 599 -4.80 25.99 15.54
C LYS A 599 -3.48 25.50 14.95
N PRO A 600 -3.04 24.26 15.26
CA PRO A 600 -1.78 23.74 14.77
C PRO A 600 -1.88 23.29 13.31
N PHE A 601 -0.89 23.65 12.53
CA PHE A 601 -0.69 23.22 11.16
C PHE A 601 0.73 22.74 10.95
N LYS A 602 0.89 21.84 10.00
CA LYS A 602 2.16 21.32 9.57
C LYS A 602 2.23 21.26 8.05
N LEU A 603 3.21 21.90 7.47
CA LEU A 603 3.55 21.82 6.06
C LEU A 603 4.73 20.87 5.87
N VAL A 604 4.58 19.86 5.05
CA VAL A 604 5.65 18.96 4.60
C VAL A 604 5.84 19.16 3.11
N SER A 605 7.06 19.39 2.68
CA SER A 605 7.43 19.57 1.28
C SER A 605 8.64 18.72 0.96
N GLU A 606 8.61 17.99 -0.15
CA GLU A 606 9.74 17.16 -0.59
C GLU A 606 9.96 17.30 -2.09
N ALA A 607 11.20 17.53 -2.48
CA ALA A 607 11.65 17.47 -3.87
C ALA A 607 12.51 16.21 -4.03
N TYR A 608 12.35 15.51 -5.15
CA TYR A 608 13.05 14.27 -5.39
C TYR A 608 13.48 14.09 -6.85
N TYR A 609 14.57 13.37 -7.00
CA TYR A 609 15.08 12.88 -8.26
C TYR A 609 15.53 11.44 -8.13
N LYS A 610 15.11 10.60 -9.08
CA LYS A 610 15.52 9.20 -9.22
C LYS A 610 16.08 8.98 -10.62
N SER A 611 17.26 8.42 -10.74
CA SER A 611 17.83 7.94 -12.00
C SER A 611 17.87 6.43 -11.96
N LEU A 612 17.26 5.76 -12.95
CA LEU A 612 17.13 4.31 -13.01
C LEU A 612 17.93 3.76 -14.18
N THR A 613 18.64 2.67 -13.92
CA THR A 613 19.40 1.90 -14.91
C THR A 613 19.08 0.42 -14.79
N ASP A 614 19.39 -0.35 -15.82
CA ASP A 614 19.04 -1.78 -15.92
C ASP A 614 17.52 -2.01 -15.67
N VAL A 615 16.68 -1.09 -16.16
CA VAL A 615 15.22 -1.20 -16.00
C VAL A 615 14.68 -2.34 -16.84
N ASN A 616 13.82 -3.17 -16.26
CA ASN A 616 13.06 -4.21 -16.96
C ASN A 616 11.75 -3.60 -17.44
N PRO A 617 11.59 -3.27 -18.74
CA PRO A 617 10.37 -2.66 -19.25
C PRO A 617 9.17 -3.59 -19.09
N PHE A 618 7.99 -3.02 -18.98
CA PHE A 618 6.75 -3.76 -18.93
C PHE A 618 5.66 -3.08 -19.74
N THR A 619 4.72 -3.87 -20.21
CA THR A 619 3.47 -3.40 -20.82
C THR A 619 2.28 -3.66 -19.93
N LEU A 620 1.24 -2.85 -20.08
CA LEU A 620 -0.05 -3.04 -19.43
C LEU A 620 -1.05 -3.57 -20.47
N GLU A 621 -1.33 -4.87 -20.40
CA GLU A 621 -2.38 -5.48 -21.21
C GLU A 621 -3.65 -5.61 -20.39
N ASN A 622 -4.65 -4.79 -20.67
CA ASN A 622 -5.90 -4.76 -19.89
C ASN A 622 -5.63 -4.66 -18.41
N VAL A 623 -4.88 -4.28 -17.69
CA VAL A 623 -4.53 -4.31 -16.27
C VAL A 623 -3.50 -5.40 -15.89
N ARG A 624 -3.06 -6.25 -16.82
CA ARG A 624 -1.97 -7.17 -16.58
C ARG A 624 -0.62 -6.49 -16.84
N ILE A 625 0.31 -6.64 -15.91
CA ILE A 625 1.70 -6.27 -16.13
C ILE A 625 2.41 -7.44 -16.78
N ARG A 626 2.98 -7.20 -17.96
CA ARG A 626 3.85 -8.14 -18.66
C ARG A 626 5.25 -7.57 -18.78
N TYR A 627 6.20 -8.22 -18.13
CA TYR A 627 7.60 -7.83 -18.18
C TYR A 627 8.26 -8.32 -19.46
N ALA A 628 9.21 -7.54 -19.97
CA ALA A 628 10.03 -7.96 -21.11
C ALA A 628 11.11 -9.00 -20.73
N ALA A 629 11.33 -9.22 -19.43
CA ALA A 629 12.35 -10.08 -18.85
C ALA A 629 13.76 -9.78 -19.39
N ASN A 630 14.05 -8.52 -19.58
CA ASN A 630 15.36 -8.00 -19.98
C ASN A 630 15.66 -6.71 -19.20
N ASN A 631 16.82 -6.10 -19.44
CA ASN A 631 17.22 -4.85 -18.78
C ASN A 631 17.57 -3.76 -19.82
N ASP A 632 16.77 -3.64 -20.85
CA ASP A 632 17.07 -2.83 -22.03
C ASP A 632 16.61 -1.37 -21.89
N ALA A 633 16.18 -0.95 -20.69
CA ALA A 633 15.73 0.41 -20.49
C ALA A 633 16.50 1.17 -19.42
N LYS A 634 16.48 2.48 -19.55
CA LYS A 634 16.87 3.48 -18.56
C LYS A 634 15.67 4.37 -18.30
N ALA A 635 15.53 4.87 -17.07
CA ALA A 635 14.41 5.73 -16.73
C ALA A 635 14.82 6.82 -15.74
N PHE A 636 13.96 7.83 -15.57
CA PHE A 636 14.07 8.77 -14.48
C PHE A 636 12.71 9.12 -13.93
N ALA A 637 12.69 9.55 -12.68
CA ALA A 637 11.52 10.16 -12.05
C ALA A 637 11.96 11.38 -11.25
N GLN A 638 11.27 12.50 -11.45
CA GLN A 638 11.50 13.73 -10.72
C GLN A 638 10.19 14.38 -10.34
N GLY A 639 10.18 15.04 -9.20
CA GLY A 639 8.96 15.67 -8.76
C GLY A 639 9.09 16.43 -7.46
N PHE A 640 7.94 16.94 -7.07
CA PHE A 640 7.75 17.72 -5.85
C PHE A 640 6.42 17.34 -5.21
N ASP A 641 6.46 17.01 -3.92
CA ASP A 641 5.29 16.70 -3.11
C ASP A 641 5.12 17.73 -2.01
N MET A 642 3.88 18.14 -1.76
CA MET A 642 3.53 19.04 -0.68
C MET A 642 2.30 18.53 0.03
N ARG A 643 2.30 18.61 1.36
CA ARG A 643 1.15 18.25 2.20
C ARG A 643 1.00 19.23 3.35
N LEU A 644 -0.15 19.85 3.45
CA LEU A 644 -0.58 20.67 4.56
C LEU A 644 -1.53 19.85 5.45
N ASN A 645 -1.06 19.48 6.63
CA ASN A 645 -1.86 18.85 7.67
C ASN A 645 -2.29 19.91 8.67
N GLY A 646 -3.48 19.82 9.21
CA GLY A 646 -3.87 20.73 10.27
C GLY A 646 -5.26 20.49 10.82
N GLU A 647 -5.52 21.19 11.90
CA GLU A 647 -6.81 21.24 12.56
C GLU A 647 -7.67 22.36 11.92
N PHE A 648 -8.20 22.09 10.72
CA PHE A 648 -9.12 23.02 10.06
C PHE A 648 -10.40 23.20 10.88
N VAL A 649 -10.89 22.11 11.48
CA VAL A 649 -11.99 22.07 12.44
C VAL A 649 -11.45 21.58 13.78
N LYS A 650 -11.85 22.22 14.87
CA LYS A 650 -11.33 21.91 16.21
C LYS A 650 -11.49 20.43 16.57
N GLY A 651 -10.39 19.76 16.93
CA GLY A 651 -10.39 18.34 17.33
C GLY A 651 -10.42 17.35 16.18
N THR A 652 -10.29 17.81 14.90
CA THR A 652 -10.21 16.93 13.73
C THR A 652 -8.97 17.24 12.90
N GLU A 653 -8.27 16.22 12.45
CA GLU A 653 -7.14 16.38 11.56
C GLU A 653 -7.59 16.22 10.09
N SER A 654 -7.25 17.19 9.26
CA SER A 654 -7.51 17.18 7.83
C SER A 654 -6.23 17.49 7.09
N TRP A 655 -6.14 17.11 5.81
CA TRP A 655 -4.99 17.47 4.99
C TRP A 655 -5.35 17.79 3.54
N LEU A 656 -4.53 18.65 2.99
CA LEU A 656 -4.48 18.99 1.59
C LEU A 656 -3.13 18.55 1.04
N SER A 657 -3.12 17.82 -0.04
CA SER A 657 -1.90 17.35 -0.70
C SER A 657 -1.85 17.77 -2.16
N PHE A 658 -0.64 18.04 -2.62
CA PHE A 658 -0.31 18.35 -3.99
C PHE A 658 0.93 17.55 -4.39
N GLY A 659 0.95 17.02 -5.61
CA GLY A 659 2.12 16.38 -6.19
C GLY A 659 2.30 16.73 -7.65
N TYR A 660 3.55 16.92 -8.04
CA TYR A 660 3.98 16.97 -9.43
C TYR A 660 5.01 15.87 -9.67
N LEU A 661 4.79 15.08 -10.72
CA LEU A 661 5.66 13.99 -11.12
C LEU A 661 5.91 14.03 -12.61
N LYS A 662 7.16 13.85 -13.01
CA LYS A 662 7.54 13.49 -14.37
C LYS A 662 8.38 12.22 -14.32
N THR A 663 7.92 11.14 -14.97
CA THR A 663 8.69 9.91 -15.11
C THR A 663 8.65 9.42 -16.56
N GLU A 664 9.84 9.17 -17.09
CA GLU A 664 10.03 8.75 -18.48
C GLU A 664 11.03 7.59 -18.54
N GLU A 665 10.92 6.77 -19.55
CA GLU A 665 11.85 5.66 -19.83
C GLU A 665 12.33 5.68 -21.28
N ASN A 666 13.54 5.21 -21.47
CA ASN A 666 14.18 5.06 -22.76
C ASN A 666 14.50 3.58 -22.98
N ILE A 667 13.74 2.94 -23.87
CA ILE A 667 13.83 1.52 -24.18
C ILE A 667 14.72 1.37 -25.42
N ASN A 668 15.77 0.56 -25.34
CA ASN A 668 16.71 0.31 -26.44
C ASN A 668 17.33 1.60 -27.07
N ASP A 669 17.56 2.62 -26.23
CA ASP A 669 18.13 3.93 -26.62
C ASP A 669 17.34 4.66 -27.74
N ARG A 670 16.03 4.41 -27.86
CA ARG A 670 15.14 5.02 -28.87
C ARG A 670 14.64 6.42 -28.49
N GLY A 671 15.01 6.94 -27.33
CA GLY A 671 14.54 8.22 -26.77
C GLY A 671 13.57 8.01 -25.60
N TYR A 672 13.28 9.10 -24.88
CA TYR A 672 12.43 9.04 -23.69
C TYR A 672 10.95 9.15 -24.04
N ILE A 673 10.15 8.28 -23.47
CA ILE A 673 8.68 8.26 -23.52
C ILE A 673 8.12 8.20 -22.09
N ALA A 674 6.86 8.58 -21.90
CA ALA A 674 6.21 8.50 -20.59
C ALA A 674 6.12 7.05 -20.11
N ARG A 675 6.55 6.79 -18.86
CA ARG A 675 6.35 5.48 -18.22
C ARG A 675 4.87 5.25 -17.94
N PRO A 676 4.39 3.99 -17.86
CA PRO A 676 2.99 3.67 -17.53
C PRO A 676 2.47 4.28 -16.23
N THR A 677 3.36 4.65 -15.31
CA THR A 677 3.05 5.28 -14.01
C THR A 677 3.18 6.82 -14.02
N ASP A 678 3.39 7.46 -15.19
CA ASP A 678 3.57 8.90 -15.31
C ASP A 678 2.26 9.67 -15.12
N GLN A 679 2.00 10.10 -13.90
CA GLN A 679 0.84 10.91 -13.52
C GLN A 679 1.31 12.31 -13.09
N ARG A 680 1.15 13.30 -13.99
CA ARG A 680 1.81 14.62 -13.89
C ARG A 680 1.38 15.45 -12.70
N LEU A 681 0.10 15.63 -12.50
CA LEU A 681 -0.44 16.45 -11.42
C LEU A 681 -1.40 15.63 -10.57
N LYS A 682 -1.33 15.86 -9.28
CA LYS A 682 -2.18 15.24 -8.31
C LYS A 682 -2.60 16.21 -7.21
N PHE A 683 -3.89 16.20 -6.89
CA PHE A 683 -4.47 16.89 -5.75
C PHE A 683 -5.28 15.92 -4.92
N GLY A 684 -5.09 15.96 -3.61
CA GLY A 684 -5.85 15.16 -2.66
C GLY A 684 -6.30 16.02 -1.48
N ILE A 685 -7.55 15.87 -1.07
CA ILE A 685 -8.10 16.49 0.12
C ILE A 685 -8.74 15.40 0.96
N LEU A 686 -8.30 15.27 2.20
CA LEU A 686 -9.02 14.53 3.22
C LEU A 686 -9.49 15.54 4.27
N PHE A 687 -10.80 15.73 4.36
CA PHE A 687 -11.40 16.70 5.27
C PHE A 687 -12.35 16.01 6.24
N GLN A 688 -12.21 16.36 7.52
CA GLN A 688 -13.07 15.88 8.59
C GLN A 688 -13.70 17.06 9.30
N ASP A 689 -15.00 16.94 9.60
CA ASP A 689 -15.78 17.95 10.27
C ASP A 689 -16.81 17.32 11.20
N TYR A 690 -17.42 18.13 12.04
CA TYR A 690 -18.61 17.78 12.81
C TYR A 690 -19.57 18.97 12.85
N MET A 691 -20.86 18.69 12.92
CA MET A 691 -21.85 19.75 13.01
C MET A 691 -21.82 20.37 14.41
N GLU A 692 -21.53 21.67 14.52
CA GLU A 692 -21.48 22.37 15.83
C GLU A 692 -22.76 22.19 16.68
N LYS A 693 -23.93 22.19 16.03
CA LYS A 693 -25.23 22.00 16.70
C LYS A 693 -25.53 20.53 17.02
N LEU A 694 -24.88 19.60 16.35
CA LEU A 694 -25.00 18.14 16.51
C LEU A 694 -23.60 17.50 16.49
N PRO A 695 -22.81 17.65 17.55
CA PRO A 695 -21.41 17.22 17.55
C PRO A 695 -21.22 15.70 17.37
N ASN A 696 -22.27 14.92 17.57
CA ASN A 696 -22.28 13.49 17.29
C ASN A 696 -22.37 13.18 15.80
N MET A 697 -22.73 14.15 14.95
CA MET A 697 -22.75 14.00 13.50
C MET A 697 -21.40 14.41 12.93
N LYS A 698 -20.64 13.44 12.44
CA LYS A 698 -19.34 13.64 11.80
C LYS A 698 -19.47 13.54 10.29
N LEU A 699 -18.74 14.39 9.60
CA LEU A 699 -18.63 14.43 8.13
C LEU A 699 -17.20 14.09 7.72
N TYR A 700 -17.07 13.28 6.70
CA TYR A 700 -15.81 12.91 6.08
C TYR A 700 -15.90 13.14 4.57
N LEU A 701 -14.87 13.78 4.01
CA LEU A 701 -14.78 14.07 2.60
C LEU A 701 -13.42 13.67 2.09
N ASN A 702 -13.38 12.86 1.04
CA ASN A 702 -12.17 12.49 0.32
C ASN A 702 -12.31 12.95 -1.13
N LEU A 703 -11.49 13.91 -1.55
CA LEU A 703 -11.43 14.41 -2.92
C LEU A 703 -10.10 14.04 -3.54
N VAL A 704 -10.13 13.49 -4.75
CA VAL A 704 -8.95 13.16 -5.54
C VAL A 704 -9.11 13.66 -6.95
N TYR A 705 -8.11 14.41 -7.42
CA TYR A 705 -7.93 14.77 -8.83
C TYR A 705 -6.54 14.36 -9.27
N ASN A 706 -6.44 13.60 -10.34
CA ASN A 706 -5.17 13.20 -10.95
C ASN A 706 -5.26 13.40 -12.46
N THR A 707 -4.20 13.91 -13.08
CA THR A 707 -4.11 13.90 -14.55
C THR A 707 -4.03 12.46 -15.07
N GLY A 708 -4.50 12.24 -16.30
CA GLY A 708 -4.57 10.92 -16.91
C GLY A 708 -3.22 10.20 -16.97
N LEU A 709 -3.21 8.92 -16.62
CA LEU A 709 -2.09 8.02 -16.85
C LEU A 709 -1.91 7.79 -18.36
N PRO A 710 -0.71 7.40 -18.85
CA PRO A 710 -0.56 6.86 -20.20
C PRO A 710 -1.56 5.73 -20.42
N GLY A 711 -2.38 5.84 -21.44
CA GLY A 711 -3.49 4.91 -21.74
C GLY A 711 -3.04 3.61 -22.37
N GLY A 712 -1.73 3.39 -22.43
CA GLY A 712 -1.11 2.28 -23.11
C GLY A 712 -1.22 2.39 -24.63
N SER A 713 -0.48 1.55 -25.30
CA SER A 713 -0.66 1.25 -26.71
C SER A 713 -1.66 0.10 -26.86
N PRO A 714 -2.23 -0.08 -28.05
CA PRO A 714 -2.88 -1.34 -28.38
C PRO A 714 -1.93 -2.50 -28.08
N ALA A 715 -2.46 -3.65 -27.62
CA ALA A 715 -1.65 -4.82 -27.36
C ALA A 715 -0.66 -5.11 -28.51
N TYR A 716 0.61 -5.37 -28.17
CA TYR A 716 1.71 -5.59 -29.10
C TYR A 716 2.11 -4.43 -30.03
N ALA A 717 1.49 -3.27 -29.90
CA ALA A 717 1.91 -2.10 -30.64
C ALA A 717 3.15 -1.46 -30.00
N ASP A 718 3.92 -0.74 -30.82
CA ASP A 718 5.09 -0.04 -30.35
C ASP A 718 4.69 1.12 -29.42
N PRO A 719 5.12 1.17 -28.14
CA PRO A 719 4.77 2.22 -27.21
C PRO A 719 5.27 3.62 -27.66
N TYR A 720 6.28 3.69 -28.56
CA TYR A 720 6.75 4.95 -29.10
C TYR A 720 5.79 5.59 -30.11
N VAL A 721 4.92 4.79 -30.72
CA VAL A 721 3.90 5.28 -31.68
C VAL A 721 2.64 5.73 -30.94
N TYR A 722 2.31 5.09 -29.82
CA TYR A 722 1.07 5.34 -29.09
C TYR A 722 1.36 5.97 -27.72
N GLN A 723 1.25 7.28 -27.60
CA GLN A 723 1.52 8.06 -26.39
C GLN A 723 0.24 8.70 -25.82
N ASN A 724 -0.91 8.08 -26.06
CA ASN A 724 -2.20 8.58 -25.57
C ASN A 724 -2.29 8.49 -24.05
N ARG A 725 -3.04 9.42 -23.45
CA ARG A 725 -3.37 9.40 -22.02
C ARG A 725 -4.84 9.11 -21.81
N LEU A 726 -5.14 8.43 -20.71
CA LEU A 726 -6.50 8.32 -20.20
C LEU A 726 -7.03 9.72 -19.83
N ARG A 727 -8.35 9.85 -19.71
CA ARG A 727 -8.97 11.06 -19.15
C ARG A 727 -8.50 11.27 -17.70
N ASP A 728 -8.53 12.53 -17.26
CA ASP A 728 -8.22 12.88 -15.89
C ASP A 728 -9.15 12.16 -14.92
N TYR A 729 -8.55 11.58 -13.88
CA TYR A 729 -9.27 10.90 -12.81
C TYR A 729 -9.82 11.93 -11.81
N ARG A 730 -11.11 11.88 -11.55
CA ARG A 730 -11.82 12.80 -10.64
C ARG A 730 -12.75 12.01 -9.75
N ARG A 731 -12.58 12.12 -8.44
CA ARG A 731 -13.42 11.39 -7.50
C ARG A 731 -13.68 12.18 -6.24
N ALA A 732 -14.92 12.11 -5.76
CA ALA A 732 -15.35 12.62 -4.47
C ALA A 732 -16.10 11.52 -3.72
N ASP A 733 -15.61 11.16 -2.54
CA ASP A 733 -16.28 10.24 -1.63
C ASP A 733 -16.68 11.01 -0.37
N VAL A 734 -17.93 10.85 0.07
CA VAL A 734 -18.48 11.54 1.25
C VAL A 734 -19.01 10.50 2.23
N GLY A 735 -18.70 10.69 3.49
CA GLY A 735 -19.20 9.87 4.59
C GLY A 735 -19.85 10.73 5.68
N PHE A 736 -21.00 10.30 6.17
CA PHE A 736 -21.67 10.83 7.35
C PHE A 736 -21.69 9.75 8.42
N SER A 737 -21.36 10.09 9.65
CA SER A 737 -21.39 9.14 10.77
C SER A 737 -22.07 9.76 11.97
N TYR A 738 -23.09 9.10 12.47
CA TYR A 738 -23.72 9.45 13.75
C TYR A 738 -23.14 8.60 14.87
N VAL A 739 -22.44 9.23 15.78
CA VAL A 739 -21.80 8.60 16.93
C VAL A 739 -22.83 8.41 18.05
N LEU A 740 -23.14 7.16 18.35
CA LEU A 740 -24.07 6.79 19.42
C LEU A 740 -23.40 6.87 20.79
N THR A 741 -22.13 6.49 20.86
CA THR A 741 -21.29 6.61 22.07
C THR A 741 -19.82 6.74 21.69
N GLU A 742 -19.06 7.48 22.47
CA GLU A 742 -17.61 7.64 22.38
C GLU A 742 -17.02 7.68 23.80
N ASN A 743 -15.72 7.45 23.97
CA ASN A 743 -14.97 7.23 25.23
C ASN A 743 -15.31 8.16 26.44
N ASN A 744 -16.02 9.24 26.31
CA ASN A 744 -16.38 10.18 27.38
C ASN A 744 -17.89 10.31 27.56
N ASP A 745 -18.63 9.22 27.33
CA ASP A 745 -20.08 9.23 27.48
C ASP A 745 -20.51 9.60 28.91
N LYS A 746 -21.22 10.76 29.02
CA LYS A 746 -21.75 11.33 30.29
C LYS A 746 -23.00 10.61 30.78
N ARG A 747 -23.45 9.52 30.14
CA ARG A 747 -24.64 8.78 30.52
C ARG A 747 -24.49 8.14 31.91
N ALA A 748 -25.63 7.82 32.54
CA ALA A 748 -25.67 7.18 33.86
C ALA A 748 -24.92 5.83 33.88
N GLU A 749 -24.29 5.50 35.01
CA GLU A 749 -23.71 4.17 35.23
C GLU A 749 -24.80 3.10 35.08
N GLY A 750 -24.49 2.05 34.31
CA GLY A 750 -25.45 0.96 34.01
C GLY A 750 -26.15 1.10 32.65
N HIS A 751 -26.04 2.22 31.97
CA HIS A 751 -26.55 2.33 30.60
C HIS A 751 -25.80 1.38 29.65
N TRP A 752 -26.52 0.59 28.83
CA TRP A 752 -25.93 -0.46 27.98
C TRP A 752 -24.85 0.07 27.00
N LEU A 753 -25.00 1.30 26.51
CA LEU A 753 -24.02 1.94 25.62
C LEU A 753 -22.67 2.21 26.29
N LYS A 754 -22.61 2.32 27.62
CA LYS A 754 -21.32 2.46 28.34
C LYS A 754 -20.40 1.25 28.25
N ARG A 755 -20.93 0.10 27.82
CA ARG A 755 -20.12 -1.09 27.56
C ARG A 755 -19.27 -0.94 26.32
N PHE A 756 -19.65 0.00 25.44
CA PHE A 756 -18.94 0.25 24.20
C PHE A 756 -18.04 1.47 24.33
N LYS A 757 -16.81 1.29 23.90
CA LYS A 757 -15.83 2.36 23.78
C LYS A 757 -16.22 3.32 22.65
N ASP A 758 -16.75 2.79 21.56
CA ASP A 758 -17.18 3.52 20.37
C ASP A 758 -18.30 2.74 19.69
N MET A 759 -19.37 3.45 19.30
CA MET A 759 -20.44 2.88 18.46
C MET A 759 -20.99 3.95 17.55
N SER A 760 -21.08 3.65 16.26
CA SER A 760 -21.56 4.60 15.25
C SER A 760 -22.32 3.91 14.12
N ILE A 761 -23.20 4.68 13.49
CA ILE A 761 -23.87 4.32 12.23
C ILE A 761 -23.47 5.36 11.21
N GLY A 762 -22.98 4.90 10.05
CA GLY A 762 -22.51 5.74 8.96
C GLY A 762 -23.29 5.50 7.67
N PHE A 763 -23.31 6.53 6.84
CA PHE A 763 -23.78 6.50 5.46
C PHE A 763 -22.68 7.08 4.57
N GLU A 764 -22.32 6.36 3.54
CA GLU A 764 -21.24 6.74 2.64
C GLU A 764 -21.76 6.80 1.20
N ILE A 765 -21.29 7.79 0.45
CA ILE A 765 -21.55 7.94 -0.99
C ILE A 765 -20.19 7.94 -1.66
N PHE A 766 -19.92 6.90 -2.42
CA PHE A 766 -18.71 6.79 -3.22
C PHE A 766 -18.99 7.35 -4.63
N ASN A 767 -18.01 8.06 -5.18
CA ASN A 767 -18.11 8.73 -6.47
C ASN A 767 -19.37 9.64 -6.56
N LEU A 768 -19.47 10.61 -5.66
CA LEU A 768 -20.64 11.49 -5.47
C LEU A 768 -21.14 12.10 -6.78
N PHE A 769 -20.23 12.51 -7.67
CA PHE A 769 -20.55 13.18 -8.94
C PHE A 769 -20.74 12.20 -10.10
N ASP A 770 -20.64 10.89 -9.84
CA ASP A 770 -20.78 9.84 -10.85
C ASP A 770 -19.83 9.99 -12.05
N ASN A 771 -18.59 10.41 -11.76
CA ASN A 771 -17.58 10.57 -12.79
C ASN A 771 -17.19 9.21 -13.39
N GLN A 772 -17.19 9.13 -14.70
CA GLN A 772 -16.74 7.97 -15.45
C GLN A 772 -15.20 8.01 -15.53
N ASN A 773 -14.54 7.36 -14.58
CA ASN A 773 -13.09 7.27 -14.53
C ASN A 773 -12.59 6.06 -15.32
N ALA A 774 -11.92 6.33 -16.44
CA ALA A 774 -11.35 5.27 -17.27
C ALA A 774 -10.14 4.64 -16.59
N ILE A 775 -10.12 3.31 -16.51
CA ILE A 775 -9.00 2.54 -15.97
C ILE A 775 -8.10 1.96 -17.08
N THR A 776 -8.70 1.61 -18.22
CA THR A 776 -8.04 1.11 -19.42
C THR A 776 -8.79 1.54 -20.67
N ASN A 777 -8.20 1.30 -21.84
CA ASN A 777 -8.88 1.45 -23.12
C ASN A 777 -9.01 0.11 -23.84
N THR A 778 -10.16 -0.13 -24.47
CA THR A 778 -10.31 -1.12 -25.52
C THR A 778 -10.00 -0.44 -26.85
N TRP A 779 -9.06 -0.99 -27.60
CA TRP A 779 -8.67 -0.41 -28.88
C TRP A 779 -9.43 -1.07 -30.03
N VAL A 780 -10.07 -0.25 -30.83
CA VAL A 780 -10.85 -0.67 -32.00
C VAL A 780 -10.31 0.01 -33.24
N ARG A 781 -10.18 -0.73 -34.33
CA ARG A 781 -9.78 -0.21 -35.63
C ARG A 781 -10.93 -0.25 -36.60
N ASP A 782 -11.23 0.88 -37.18
CA ASP A 782 -12.13 0.95 -38.32
C ASP A 782 -11.42 0.38 -39.57
N VAL A 783 -12.08 -0.50 -40.26
CA VAL A 783 -11.53 -1.19 -41.42
C VAL A 783 -11.41 -0.29 -42.62
N TYR A 784 -12.36 0.61 -42.81
CA TYR A 784 -12.41 1.47 -43.99
C TYR A 784 -11.50 2.69 -43.84
N THR A 785 -11.64 3.40 -42.74
CA THR A 785 -10.87 4.63 -42.51
C THR A 785 -9.45 4.35 -41.95
N LYS A 786 -9.21 3.13 -41.40
CA LYS A 786 -8.00 2.74 -40.67
C LYS A 786 -7.77 3.52 -39.40
N ALA A 787 -8.71 4.36 -38.99
CA ALA A 787 -8.66 5.05 -37.74
C ALA A 787 -8.67 4.05 -36.58
N GLN A 788 -7.89 4.34 -35.54
CA GLN A 788 -7.88 3.56 -34.30
C GLN A 788 -8.54 4.39 -33.21
N TYR A 789 -9.47 3.77 -32.54
CA TYR A 789 -10.24 4.39 -31.47
C TYR A 789 -9.90 3.75 -30.14
N ALA A 790 -9.60 4.56 -29.13
CA ALA A 790 -9.46 4.15 -27.75
C ALA A 790 -10.81 4.27 -27.04
N VAL A 791 -11.47 3.16 -26.82
CA VAL A 791 -12.76 3.11 -26.10
C VAL A 791 -12.50 2.93 -24.62
N PRO A 792 -12.85 3.89 -23.75
CA PRO A 792 -12.55 3.83 -22.34
C PRO A 792 -13.39 2.77 -21.61
N ASN A 793 -12.74 2.02 -20.70
CA ASN A 793 -13.40 1.09 -19.80
C ASN A 793 -13.52 1.71 -18.42
N TYR A 794 -14.73 1.75 -17.87
CA TYR A 794 -15.04 2.28 -16.54
C TYR A 794 -15.28 1.12 -15.57
N LEU A 795 -14.83 1.26 -14.32
CA LEU A 795 -14.95 0.20 -13.32
C LEU A 795 -16.07 0.46 -12.33
N THR A 796 -16.18 1.68 -11.81
CA THR A 796 -17.12 2.01 -10.74
C THR A 796 -17.98 3.21 -11.09
N SER A 797 -19.27 3.11 -10.74
CA SER A 797 -20.23 4.22 -10.73
C SER A 797 -20.40 4.78 -9.33
N ARG A 798 -21.44 5.61 -9.11
CA ARG A 798 -21.84 6.07 -7.79
C ARG A 798 -22.44 4.92 -6.99
N VAL A 799 -21.95 4.73 -5.75
CA VAL A 799 -22.40 3.67 -4.84
C VAL A 799 -22.77 4.25 -3.49
N PHE A 800 -23.88 3.79 -2.95
CA PHE A 800 -24.36 4.10 -1.60
C PHE A 800 -24.04 2.95 -0.67
N ASN A 801 -23.46 3.27 0.50
CA ASN A 801 -23.11 2.29 1.52
C ASN A 801 -23.63 2.71 2.89
N VAL A 802 -24.09 1.74 3.66
CA VAL A 802 -24.43 1.91 5.07
C VAL A 802 -23.42 1.15 5.89
N LYS A 803 -22.88 1.77 6.93
CA LYS A 803 -21.85 1.21 7.80
C LYS A 803 -22.28 1.26 9.25
N PHE A 804 -22.09 0.17 9.96
CA PHE A 804 -22.22 0.07 11.41
C PHE A 804 -20.86 -0.27 11.99
N SER A 805 -20.46 0.39 13.07
CA SER A 805 -19.22 0.12 13.79
C SER A 805 -19.49 0.09 15.28
N ALA A 806 -18.95 -0.92 15.98
CA ALA A 806 -19.03 -1.06 17.41
C ALA A 806 -17.72 -1.61 18.01
N ARG A 807 -17.28 -1.05 19.12
CA ARG A 807 -16.06 -1.44 19.85
C ARG A 807 -16.30 -1.50 21.33
N LEU A 808 -15.82 -2.58 21.97
CA LEU A 808 -15.85 -2.81 23.42
C LEU A 808 -14.59 -2.26 24.09
#